data_88f7dab00146469d1df6b0ff2920bed4
#
_entry.id   88f7dab00146469d1df6b0ff2920bed4
#
_cell.length_a   1.000
_cell.length_b   1.000
_cell.length_c   1.000
_cell.angle_alpha   90.00
_cell.angle_beta   90.00
_cell.angle_gamma   90.00
#
_symmetry.space_group_name_H-M   'P 1'
#
loop_
_entity.id
_entity.type
_entity.pdbx_description
1 polymer ?
#
loop_
_entity_poly.entity_id
_entity_poly.type
_entity_poly.pdbx_seq_one_letter_code
_entity_poly.pdbx_strand_id
1 'polypeptide(L)'
;MSGGGSKTQTVGYWYKYLQAFALSLGQLDAVLEFRAGGRTAWRGIVTETSRIYVNALTLWGGKKKEGGLQGYMDLQLGDADQQPNDYLKAHLGADQPSYRGKAMAIWRGGRWGAMNPYPKRAELKVRRILKGWDDDAAWYPEKAEIQLAYANFDYDQAGWKYKVEAPGSDADYSSPSYDDSGWESGVGGFGNIAQGEFSVGTYVSPGVGKGIWIRRTFDAVAGLPLNIRVAHDDGAWLWVNGQEVSISPTADYFLGTATVPGTLVTARNVIALKVLDSIPAGSPTAIFAALAMDQGEYELLAMNPAHILYDSLTARDMQGEPTALINDASFRAAADTLYEEGFGVCTTYDFDEDIEDFQQRILDVIGGALTQSREDGQYYLDLIRRTDDPESLPVIESDDIKSLTLEPSAITEQVNELVVEWYDVENNVKKSTPPMQSRGAVHAAGQVISETIQYPEIPVESLALRVQARDLAARSTPLTKGTLTTNRRNDIWRLRKGQKVRLQAPEDGVADMIVVLGDIDYGNVKDGQIKMKVVEDVYSMPETTYVESQPSQTPPLYTPPAAPPAQRLIEAPYVEVVANLSAADLAVYPDDTGVIMAMATEPSSGLDYTLYTAQEGGELTETGSGEWCPSALIVEAAGYLDTAFTLTAASRLDLVEVGSWALWDDEIVRVDAIDEDALTVTLGRGCADTVPWQHDANSLIWFCGDWASTDGAQYLDGETVSAALLTRTTIDELPLASATVLTVELDQRHYRPYPPAGVKVNGQEYPEELAATEVLLTWSARDRVLQSDQLFDTRF
;
A
#
# COMPACT_ATOMS: atom_id res chain seq x y z
N MET A 1 59.13 -7.49 21.91
CA MET A 1 58.14 -6.43 21.82
C MET A 1 58.13 -5.91 20.41
N SER A 2 57.19 -6.40 19.60
CA SER A 2 56.93 -5.92 18.24
C SER A 2 55.50 -5.37 18.26
N GLY A 3 55.40 -4.05 18.26
CA GLY A 3 54.07 -3.38 18.22
C GLY A 3 53.42 -3.61 16.89
N GLY A 4 52.40 -4.44 16.88
CA GLY A 4 51.48 -4.57 15.76
C GLY A 4 50.60 -3.31 15.67
N GLY A 5 51.03 -2.33 14.84
CA GLY A 5 50.16 -1.20 14.46
C GLY A 5 49.02 -1.72 13.64
N SER A 6 47.78 -1.59 14.12
CA SER A 6 46.60 -1.86 13.30
C SER A 6 46.62 -0.93 12.10
N LYS A 7 46.74 -1.46 10.90
CA LYS A 7 46.63 -0.71 9.65
C LYS A 7 45.15 -0.43 9.41
N THR A 8 44.74 0.79 9.70
CA THR A 8 43.39 1.25 9.32
C THR A 8 43.34 1.29 7.78
N GLN A 9 42.57 0.37 7.16
CA GLN A 9 42.34 0.41 5.74
C GLN A 9 41.16 1.33 5.48
N THR A 10 41.31 2.32 4.60
CA THR A 10 40.21 3.18 4.16
C THR A 10 39.27 2.35 3.28
N VAL A 11 38.11 2.01 3.79
CA VAL A 11 37.11 1.18 3.10
C VAL A 11 36.26 1.98 2.12
N GLY A 12 36.24 3.31 2.23
CA GLY A 12 35.49 4.21 1.33
C GLY A 12 35.32 5.62 1.90
N TYR A 13 34.67 6.46 1.14
CA TYR A 13 34.42 7.85 1.49
C TYR A 13 32.94 8.16 1.52
N TRP A 14 32.50 8.93 2.49
CA TRP A 14 31.20 9.59 2.51
C TRP A 14 31.31 10.93 1.80
N TYR A 15 30.37 11.18 0.88
CA TYR A 15 30.26 12.45 0.20
C TYR A 15 29.33 13.38 0.95
N LYS A 16 29.64 14.67 0.95
CA LYS A 16 28.80 15.71 1.56
C LYS A 16 28.49 16.74 0.48
N TYR A 17 27.21 17.09 0.39
CA TYR A 17 26.75 18.05 -0.58
C TYR A 17 25.99 19.18 0.10
N LEU A 18 26.08 20.38 -0.47
CA LEU A 18 25.13 21.45 -0.30
C LEU A 18 24.24 21.42 -1.55
N GLN A 19 22.93 21.30 -1.35
CA GLN A 19 21.96 21.31 -2.44
C GLN A 19 20.78 22.15 -2.04
N ALA A 20 20.23 22.93 -2.97
CA ALA A 20 18.99 23.65 -2.83
C ALA A 20 18.05 23.26 -3.97
N PHE A 21 16.83 22.90 -3.64
CA PHE A 21 15.81 22.47 -4.57
C PHE A 21 14.65 23.48 -4.52
N ALA A 22 14.22 23.97 -5.68
CA ALA A 22 12.92 24.61 -5.80
C ALA A 22 11.85 23.51 -5.87
N LEU A 23 10.80 23.62 -5.03
CA LEU A 23 9.74 22.64 -4.93
C LEU A 23 8.48 23.08 -5.69
N SER A 24 8.09 24.32 -5.54
CA SER A 24 6.91 24.86 -6.21
C SER A 24 7.00 26.39 -6.36
N LEU A 25 6.29 26.91 -7.33
CA LEU A 25 5.80 28.29 -7.34
C LEU A 25 4.51 28.33 -6.53
N GLY A 26 4.35 29.33 -5.68
CA GLY A 26 3.29 29.40 -4.67
C GLY A 26 3.66 28.70 -3.35
N GLN A 27 2.87 29.02 -2.33
CA GLN A 27 3.04 28.48 -0.99
C GLN A 27 2.54 27.03 -0.92
N LEU A 28 3.24 26.18 -0.16
CA LEU A 28 2.82 24.79 0.13
C LEU A 28 2.02 24.72 1.42
N ASP A 29 1.05 23.80 1.46
CA ASP A 29 0.36 23.40 2.70
C ASP A 29 1.24 22.49 3.55
N ALA A 30 1.96 21.56 2.91
CA ALA A 30 2.82 20.61 3.63
C ALA A 30 3.91 20.00 2.75
N VAL A 31 4.98 19.53 3.42
CA VAL A 31 5.95 18.57 2.89
C VAL A 31 5.75 17.26 3.64
N LEU A 32 5.55 16.16 2.91
CA LEU A 32 5.11 14.87 3.45
C LEU A 32 6.20 13.80 3.42
N GLU A 33 7.05 13.79 2.40
CA GLU A 33 8.06 12.76 2.25
C GLU A 33 9.27 13.29 1.47
N PHE A 34 10.45 12.79 1.84
CA PHE A 34 11.67 12.97 1.07
C PHE A 34 12.21 11.62 0.64
N ARG A 35 12.35 11.42 -0.67
CA ARG A 35 12.94 10.24 -1.30
C ARG A 35 14.26 10.58 -1.96
N ALA A 36 15.15 9.60 -2.00
CA ALA A 36 16.40 9.73 -2.74
C ALA A 36 16.73 8.40 -3.43
N GLY A 37 16.88 8.46 -4.77
CA GLY A 37 17.08 7.27 -5.59
C GLY A 37 15.90 6.30 -5.52
N GLY A 38 14.67 6.83 -5.47
CA GLY A 38 13.43 6.05 -5.40
C GLY A 38 13.10 5.45 -4.02
N ARG A 39 13.91 5.70 -2.98
CA ARG A 39 13.71 5.17 -1.62
C ARG A 39 13.37 6.28 -0.63
N THR A 40 12.48 6.00 0.31
CA THR A 40 12.08 6.92 1.36
C THR A 40 13.24 7.15 2.35
N ALA A 41 13.72 8.39 2.43
CA ALA A 41 14.77 8.80 3.35
C ALA A 41 14.20 9.47 4.61
N TRP A 42 13.03 10.07 4.49
CA TRP A 42 12.30 10.69 5.59
C TRP A 42 10.81 10.76 5.24
N ARG A 43 9.94 10.57 6.25
CA ARG A 43 8.49 10.73 6.16
C ARG A 43 7.99 11.48 7.40
N GLY A 44 7.02 12.37 7.20
CA GLY A 44 6.43 13.16 8.27
C GLY A 44 5.51 14.22 7.66
N ILE A 45 4.93 15.09 8.49
CA ILE A 45 4.09 16.21 8.06
C ILE A 45 4.73 17.50 8.56
N VAL A 46 5.16 18.36 7.64
CA VAL A 46 5.72 19.67 7.93
C VAL A 46 4.84 20.73 7.28
N THR A 47 4.12 21.47 8.09
CA THR A 47 3.14 22.49 7.67
C THR A 47 3.62 23.94 7.84
N GLU A 48 4.81 24.12 8.42
CA GLU A 48 5.43 25.41 8.65
C GLU A 48 6.91 25.38 8.24
N THR A 49 7.46 26.52 7.85
CA THR A 49 8.89 26.64 7.54
C THR A 49 9.72 26.16 8.72
N SER A 50 10.47 25.09 8.54
CA SER A 50 11.20 24.42 9.62
C SER A 50 12.42 23.63 9.13
N ARG A 51 13.14 23.04 10.07
CA ARG A 51 14.31 22.18 9.80
C ARG A 51 14.03 20.77 10.26
N ILE A 52 14.19 19.81 9.35
CA ILE A 52 14.11 18.38 9.65
C ILE A 52 15.50 17.75 9.73
N TYR A 53 15.61 16.65 10.46
CA TYR A 53 16.78 15.80 10.48
C TYR A 53 16.49 14.49 9.75
N VAL A 54 17.27 14.21 8.72
CA VAL A 54 17.18 12.95 7.95
C VAL A 54 18.28 12.02 8.44
N ASN A 55 17.91 10.79 8.81
CA ASN A 55 18.86 9.77 9.25
C ASN A 55 18.51 8.42 8.58
N ALA A 56 19.05 8.19 7.41
CA ALA A 56 18.85 7.00 6.59
C ALA A 56 20.20 6.51 6.04
N LEU A 57 21.12 6.18 6.94
CA LEU A 57 22.51 5.83 6.59
C LEU A 57 22.63 4.53 5.79
N THR A 58 21.65 3.64 5.90
CA THR A 58 21.61 2.35 5.21
C THR A 58 20.78 2.35 3.94
N LEU A 59 20.22 3.49 3.55
CA LEU A 59 19.26 3.63 2.45
C LEU A 59 19.70 2.94 1.14
N TRP A 60 20.99 2.90 0.85
CA TRP A 60 21.56 2.26 -0.34
C TRP A 60 22.59 1.18 0.01
N GLY A 61 22.30 0.41 1.10
CA GLY A 61 23.12 -0.71 1.57
C GLY A 61 24.30 -0.31 2.47
N GLY A 62 24.23 0.86 3.12
CA GLY A 62 25.17 1.27 4.14
C GLY A 62 26.61 1.46 3.68
N LYS A 63 27.54 1.48 4.64
CA LYS A 63 28.97 1.79 4.42
C LYS A 63 29.68 0.85 3.45
N LYS A 64 29.22 -0.39 3.30
CA LYS A 64 29.84 -1.40 2.44
C LYS A 64 29.43 -1.28 0.96
N LYS A 65 28.35 -0.51 0.70
CA LYS A 65 27.80 -0.26 -0.65
C LYS A 65 27.77 1.26 -0.93
N GLU A 66 26.66 1.80 -1.38
CA GLU A 66 26.55 3.22 -1.75
C GLU A 66 26.16 4.15 -0.60
N GLY A 67 26.10 3.63 0.65
CA GLY A 67 25.80 4.42 1.85
C GLY A 67 24.33 4.74 2.02
N GLY A 68 24.03 5.98 2.34
CA GLY A 68 22.70 6.53 2.57
C GLY A 68 22.78 8.02 2.83
N LEU A 69 21.81 8.56 3.55
CA LEU A 69 21.66 9.98 3.85
C LEU A 69 21.72 10.25 5.35
N GLN A 70 22.42 11.32 5.75
CA GLN A 70 22.38 11.82 7.12
C GLN A 70 22.68 13.31 7.15
N GLY A 71 21.75 14.11 7.64
CA GLY A 71 21.95 15.56 7.73
C GLY A 71 20.68 16.33 8.01
N TYR A 72 20.81 17.63 8.06
CA TYR A 72 19.69 18.55 8.21
C TYR A 72 19.23 19.05 6.84
N MET A 73 17.91 19.21 6.70
CA MET A 73 17.27 19.86 5.56
C MET A 73 16.38 20.98 6.09
N ASP A 74 16.59 22.19 5.57
CA ASP A 74 15.66 23.29 5.78
C ASP A 74 14.55 23.20 4.75
N LEU A 75 13.31 23.27 5.21
CA LEU A 75 12.10 23.35 4.40
C LEU A 75 11.53 24.76 4.54
N GLN A 76 11.50 25.50 3.45
CA GLN A 76 10.88 26.82 3.34
C GLN A 76 9.64 26.66 2.47
N LEU A 77 8.45 26.94 3.02
CA LEU A 77 7.19 26.60 2.37
C LEU A 77 6.66 27.69 1.41
N GLY A 78 7.39 28.79 1.25
CA GLY A 78 7.01 29.87 0.32
C GLY A 78 6.19 30.98 0.97
N ASP A 79 6.27 31.11 2.28
CA ASP A 79 5.52 32.13 3.06
C ASP A 79 5.77 33.53 2.55
N ALA A 80 4.76 34.40 2.63
CA ALA A 80 4.85 35.81 2.17
C ALA A 80 5.91 36.63 2.93
N ASP A 81 6.19 36.25 4.18
CA ASP A 81 7.20 36.86 5.02
C ASP A 81 8.52 36.07 5.09
N GLN A 82 8.66 35.02 4.25
CA GLN A 82 9.82 34.13 4.20
C GLN A 82 11.14 34.92 4.22
N GLN A 83 12.07 34.49 5.09
CA GLN A 83 13.35 35.12 5.26
C GLN A 83 14.43 34.41 4.43
N PRO A 84 15.49 35.12 4.01
CA PRO A 84 16.61 34.48 3.33
C PRO A 84 17.26 33.43 4.21
N ASN A 85 17.52 32.22 3.63
CA ASN A 85 18.07 31.10 4.36
C ASN A 85 19.48 31.39 4.91
N ASP A 86 19.70 31.12 6.21
CA ASP A 86 20.95 31.38 6.91
C ASP A 86 22.15 30.59 6.34
N TYR A 87 21.88 29.34 5.93
CA TYR A 87 22.90 28.45 5.39
C TYR A 87 23.34 28.87 3.98
N LEU A 88 22.38 29.29 3.14
CA LEU A 88 22.72 29.85 1.83
C LEU A 88 23.54 31.15 1.96
N LYS A 89 23.17 32.03 2.90
CA LYS A 89 23.96 33.25 3.19
C LYS A 89 25.39 32.93 3.59
N ALA A 90 25.58 31.91 4.43
CA ALA A 90 26.91 31.52 4.93
C ALA A 90 27.81 30.94 3.84
N HIS A 91 27.25 30.28 2.82
CA HIS A 91 28.01 29.54 1.80
C HIS A 91 28.06 30.20 0.43
N LEU A 92 27.04 31.00 0.08
CA LEU A 92 26.93 31.64 -1.26
C LEU A 92 27.05 33.18 -1.19
N GLY A 93 27.15 33.74 0.01
CA GLY A 93 27.26 35.17 0.24
C GLY A 93 26.06 35.80 0.92
N ALA A 94 26.25 36.97 1.55
CA ALA A 94 25.24 37.62 2.40
C ALA A 94 23.97 38.05 1.65
N ASP A 95 24.09 38.35 0.37
CA ASP A 95 23.03 38.89 -0.48
C ASP A 95 22.21 37.74 -1.13
N GLN A 96 21.56 36.95 -0.31
CA GLN A 96 20.64 35.90 -0.79
C GLN A 96 19.20 36.40 -0.77
N PRO A 97 18.41 36.04 -1.83
CA PRO A 97 16.99 36.39 -1.85
C PRO A 97 16.20 35.55 -0.82
N SER A 98 15.06 36.08 -0.40
CA SER A 98 14.17 35.37 0.53
C SER A 98 13.30 34.32 -0.16
N TYR A 99 13.21 34.31 -1.49
CA TYR A 99 12.39 33.38 -2.29
C TYR A 99 10.91 33.33 -1.85
N ARG A 100 10.33 34.46 -1.47
CA ARG A 100 8.91 34.57 -1.09
C ARG A 100 7.99 34.06 -2.20
N GLY A 101 6.95 33.33 -1.85
CA GLY A 101 6.06 32.68 -2.81
C GLY A 101 6.73 31.55 -3.61
N LYS A 102 7.86 31.03 -3.12
CA LYS A 102 8.55 29.85 -3.70
C LYS A 102 8.96 28.92 -2.60
N ALA A 103 8.47 27.70 -2.65
CA ALA A 103 8.88 26.70 -1.69
C ALA A 103 10.23 26.09 -2.06
N MET A 104 11.06 25.85 -1.07
CA MET A 104 12.43 25.36 -1.25
C MET A 104 12.80 24.32 -0.20
N ALA A 105 13.63 23.36 -0.58
CA ALA A 105 14.32 22.47 0.34
C ALA A 105 15.83 22.69 0.22
N ILE A 106 16.53 22.90 1.34
CA ILE A 106 17.96 23.16 1.37
C ILE A 106 18.66 22.10 2.23
N TRP A 107 19.44 21.24 1.59
CA TRP A 107 20.27 20.24 2.25
C TRP A 107 21.55 20.89 2.79
N ARG A 108 21.76 20.81 4.12
CA ARG A 108 22.79 21.56 4.83
C ARG A 108 24.12 20.83 4.95
N GLY A 109 24.69 20.35 3.83
CA GLY A 109 26.04 19.79 3.81
C GLY A 109 26.21 18.44 4.51
N GLY A 110 25.10 17.71 4.74
CA GLY A 110 25.10 16.38 5.32
C GLY A 110 25.66 15.30 4.38
N ARG A 111 25.77 14.07 4.90
CA ARG A 111 26.19 12.89 4.11
C ARG A 111 25.13 12.56 3.08
N TRP A 112 25.59 12.32 1.85
CA TRP A 112 24.75 11.93 0.72
C TRP A 112 25.47 10.88 -0.10
N GLY A 113 25.35 9.62 0.30
CA GLY A 113 26.02 8.52 -0.35
C GLY A 113 27.46 8.27 0.09
N ALA A 114 27.93 7.05 -0.20
CA ALA A 114 29.28 6.59 -0.02
C ALA A 114 29.78 5.91 -1.29
N MET A 115 31.10 5.82 -1.49
CA MET A 115 31.73 5.15 -2.65
C MET A 115 31.44 5.77 -4.01
N ASN A 116 30.30 6.37 -4.24
CA ASN A 116 29.88 6.99 -5.50
C ASN A 116 29.73 8.51 -5.30
N PRO A 117 30.47 9.35 -6.10
CA PRO A 117 30.41 10.80 -5.99
C PRO A 117 29.14 11.43 -6.61
N TYR A 118 28.33 10.65 -7.32
CA TYR A 118 27.14 11.19 -7.98
C TYR A 118 25.93 11.16 -7.04
N PRO A 119 25.31 12.29 -6.70
CA PRO A 119 24.14 12.30 -5.85
C PRO A 119 22.97 11.57 -6.55
N LYS A 120 22.28 10.74 -5.79
CA LYS A 120 21.04 10.12 -6.25
C LYS A 120 19.97 11.21 -6.41
N ARG A 121 19.04 11.00 -7.33
CA ARG A 121 17.91 11.91 -7.59
C ARG A 121 17.11 12.13 -6.30
N ALA A 122 16.84 13.39 -5.98
CA ALA A 122 15.98 13.80 -4.89
C ALA A 122 14.54 13.98 -5.39
N GLU A 123 13.57 13.52 -4.59
CA GLU A 123 12.14 13.67 -4.84
C GLU A 123 11.46 14.04 -3.54
N LEU A 124 10.52 14.99 -3.58
CA LEU A 124 9.75 15.37 -2.42
C LEU A 124 8.25 15.22 -2.73
N LYS A 125 7.52 14.63 -1.80
CA LYS A 125 6.06 14.58 -1.84
C LYS A 125 5.56 15.81 -1.10
N VAL A 126 4.85 16.66 -1.80
CA VAL A 126 4.35 17.94 -1.29
C VAL A 126 2.85 18.05 -1.49
N ARG A 127 2.22 18.93 -0.69
CA ARG A 127 0.80 19.26 -0.81
C ARG A 127 0.64 20.74 -0.99
N ARG A 128 -0.15 21.17 -1.99
CA ARG A 128 -0.57 22.53 -2.23
C ARG A 128 -2.03 22.52 -2.69
N ILE A 129 -2.95 22.80 -1.79
CA ILE A 129 -4.39 22.73 -2.01
C ILE A 129 -5.08 23.97 -1.42
N LEU A 130 -4.79 24.31 -0.15
CA LEU A 130 -5.49 25.35 0.63
C LEU A 130 -4.81 26.71 0.60
N LYS A 131 -3.53 26.74 0.20
CA LYS A 131 -2.74 27.98 0.18
C LYS A 131 -2.79 28.63 -1.20
N GLY A 132 -3.21 29.88 -1.24
CA GLY A 132 -3.08 30.74 -2.40
C GLY A 132 -1.71 31.43 -2.48
N TRP A 133 -1.64 32.58 -3.17
CA TRP A 133 -0.48 33.43 -3.20
C TRP A 133 -0.51 34.43 -2.02
N ASP A 134 0.68 34.82 -1.55
CA ASP A 134 0.82 35.89 -0.54
C ASP A 134 0.06 35.62 0.79
N ASP A 135 0.01 34.35 1.23
CA ASP A 135 -0.71 33.83 2.40
C ASP A 135 -2.26 33.91 2.29
N ASP A 136 -2.78 34.18 1.12
CA ASP A 136 -4.21 34.11 0.89
C ASP A 136 -4.71 32.68 0.90
N ALA A 137 -5.98 32.49 1.31
CA ALA A 137 -6.63 31.18 1.18
C ALA A 137 -6.96 30.89 -0.30
N ALA A 138 -6.96 29.59 -0.65
CA ALA A 138 -7.44 29.14 -1.96
C ALA A 138 -8.90 29.60 -2.19
N TRP A 139 -9.29 29.70 -3.46
CA TRP A 139 -10.69 29.92 -3.82
C TRP A 139 -11.55 28.78 -3.30
N TYR A 140 -12.68 29.06 -2.69
CA TYR A 140 -13.66 28.08 -2.17
C TYR A 140 -13.03 26.95 -1.33
N PRO A 141 -12.31 27.29 -0.24
CA PRO A 141 -11.45 26.35 0.49
C PRO A 141 -12.20 25.17 1.11
N GLU A 142 -13.50 25.31 1.39
CA GLU A 142 -14.34 24.27 2.00
C GLU A 142 -14.52 23.03 1.08
N LYS A 143 -14.22 23.17 -0.20
CA LYS A 143 -14.38 22.13 -1.21
C LYS A 143 -13.08 21.80 -1.94
N ALA A 144 -11.95 22.40 -1.52
CA ALA A 144 -10.68 22.26 -2.21
C ALA A 144 -10.02 20.91 -1.98
N GLU A 145 -10.07 20.37 -0.77
CA GLU A 145 -9.48 19.09 -0.39
C GLU A 145 -10.46 17.94 -0.57
N ILE A 146 -10.05 16.93 -1.32
CA ILE A 146 -10.80 15.67 -1.50
C ILE A 146 -9.98 14.54 -0.94
N GLN A 147 -10.55 13.81 -0.01
CA GLN A 147 -9.91 12.69 0.63
C GLN A 147 -10.08 11.43 -0.18
N LEU A 148 -8.98 10.81 -0.62
CA LEU A 148 -8.96 9.66 -1.52
C LEU A 148 -8.47 8.36 -0.87
N ALA A 149 -7.61 8.46 0.13
CA ALA A 149 -7.20 7.33 0.94
C ALA A 149 -7.23 7.75 2.40
N TYR A 150 -7.77 6.96 3.26
CA TYR A 150 -8.00 7.36 4.59
C TYR A 150 -8.24 6.38 5.61
N ALA A 151 -8.18 6.98 6.49
CA ALA A 151 -8.40 7.67 7.68
C ALA A 151 -8.71 6.68 8.74
N ASN A 152 -7.80 6.54 9.56
CA ASN A 152 -8.05 5.95 10.84
C ASN A 152 -8.58 7.07 11.72
N PHE A 153 -9.76 6.98 12.24
CA PHE A 153 -10.04 7.70 13.46
C PHE A 153 -10.05 6.74 14.64
N ASP A 154 -9.29 7.10 15.65
CA ASP A 154 -9.31 6.36 16.90
C ASP A 154 -10.51 6.78 17.76
N TYR A 155 -10.90 5.93 18.70
CA TYR A 155 -12.07 6.12 19.52
C TYR A 155 -12.02 7.38 20.39
N ASP A 156 -10.84 7.86 20.77
CA ASP A 156 -10.59 8.98 21.67
C ASP A 156 -10.57 10.37 21.00
N GLN A 157 -10.91 10.45 19.71
CA GLN A 157 -10.95 11.71 18.98
C GLN A 157 -12.22 12.53 19.28
N ALA A 158 -12.09 13.85 19.16
CA ALA A 158 -13.23 14.78 19.19
C ALA A 158 -14.08 14.69 17.91
N GLY A 159 -15.24 15.35 17.91
CA GLY A 159 -16.14 15.40 16.74
C GLY A 159 -17.30 14.41 16.82
N TRP A 160 -17.44 13.72 17.94
CA TRP A 160 -18.62 12.92 18.24
C TRP A 160 -19.75 13.75 18.82
N LYS A 161 -20.96 13.34 18.46
CA LYS A 161 -22.20 13.79 19.10
C LYS A 161 -22.85 12.63 19.82
N TYR A 162 -23.45 12.90 20.98
CA TYR A 162 -24.10 11.86 21.77
C TYR A 162 -25.42 12.30 22.36
N LYS A 163 -26.27 11.32 22.64
CA LYS A 163 -27.60 11.51 23.28
C LYS A 163 -27.92 10.32 24.16
N VAL A 164 -28.40 10.62 25.38
CA VAL A 164 -28.91 9.63 26.30
C VAL A 164 -30.41 9.48 26.11
N GLU A 165 -30.88 8.26 25.95
CA GLU A 165 -32.30 7.97 25.75
C GLU A 165 -32.99 7.42 27.01
N ALA A 166 -34.30 7.68 27.13
CA ALA A 166 -35.14 7.10 28.15
C ALA A 166 -35.34 5.59 27.95
N PRO A 167 -35.58 4.81 28.99
CA PRO A 167 -35.87 3.38 28.89
C PRO A 167 -37.04 3.11 27.94
N GLY A 168 -36.88 2.13 27.04
CA GLY A 168 -37.92 1.72 26.09
C GLY A 168 -38.18 2.71 24.95
N SER A 169 -37.27 3.62 24.66
CA SER A 169 -37.35 4.48 23.48
C SER A 169 -37.10 3.66 22.22
N ASP A 170 -38.05 3.73 21.26
CA ASP A 170 -37.94 3.14 19.93
C ASP A 170 -37.43 4.17 18.89
N ALA A 171 -36.84 5.28 19.35
CA ALA A 171 -36.35 6.31 18.46
C ALA A 171 -35.17 5.79 17.64
N ASP A 172 -35.24 6.00 16.32
CA ASP A 172 -34.20 5.67 15.37
C ASP A 172 -33.49 6.95 14.92
N TYR A 173 -32.19 7.00 15.20
CA TYR A 173 -31.32 8.12 14.80
C TYR A 173 -30.24 7.70 13.83
N SER A 174 -30.43 6.59 13.14
CA SER A 174 -29.47 6.04 12.18
C SER A 174 -29.44 6.80 10.86
N SER A 175 -30.52 7.50 10.50
CA SER A 175 -30.65 8.19 9.22
C SER A 175 -29.56 9.23 8.98
N PRO A 176 -28.90 9.25 7.80
CA PRO A 176 -27.91 10.29 7.45
C PRO A 176 -28.49 11.71 7.44
N SER A 177 -29.77 11.86 7.12
CA SER A 177 -30.47 13.14 7.07
C SER A 177 -31.00 13.63 8.43
N TYR A 178 -30.78 12.85 9.50
CA TYR A 178 -31.20 13.26 10.85
C TYR A 178 -30.39 14.47 11.34
N ASP A 179 -31.07 15.52 11.78
CA ASP A 179 -30.43 16.71 12.37
C ASP A 179 -30.02 16.45 13.83
N ASP A 180 -28.74 16.25 14.03
CA ASP A 180 -28.12 16.06 15.35
C ASP A 180 -27.51 17.34 15.94
N SER A 181 -27.83 18.51 15.38
CA SER A 181 -27.27 19.80 15.83
C SER A 181 -27.59 20.10 17.32
N GLY A 182 -28.73 19.61 17.81
CA GLY A 182 -29.15 19.75 19.22
C GLY A 182 -28.55 18.71 20.19
N TRP A 183 -27.66 17.81 19.72
CA TRP A 183 -26.99 16.82 20.56
C TRP A 183 -25.78 17.40 21.29
N GLU A 184 -25.41 16.80 22.41
CA GLU A 184 -24.16 17.13 23.09
C GLU A 184 -22.97 16.63 22.32
N SER A 185 -21.85 17.37 22.39
CA SER A 185 -20.59 17.00 21.75
C SER A 185 -19.63 16.44 22.79
N GLY A 186 -18.80 15.45 22.39
CA GLY A 186 -17.83 14.84 23.28
C GLY A 186 -16.63 14.25 22.54
N VAL A 187 -15.67 13.83 23.36
CA VAL A 187 -14.54 13.00 22.96
C VAL A 187 -14.97 11.54 23.06
N GLY A 188 -14.60 10.71 22.10
CA GLY A 188 -15.00 9.31 22.06
C GLY A 188 -14.59 8.51 23.30
N GLY A 189 -15.22 7.35 23.48
CA GLY A 189 -15.23 6.62 24.76
C GLY A 189 -16.29 7.15 25.70
N PHE A 190 -17.58 6.93 25.36
CA PHE A 190 -18.74 7.41 26.13
C PHE A 190 -19.20 6.37 27.13
N GLY A 191 -19.19 6.70 28.41
CA GLY A 191 -19.61 5.78 29.43
C GLY A 191 -19.10 6.10 30.83
N ASN A 192 -19.25 5.15 31.73
CA ASN A 192 -18.79 5.27 33.12
C ASN A 192 -17.73 4.25 33.52
N ILE A 193 -17.42 3.29 32.62
CA ILE A 193 -16.33 2.34 32.78
C ILE A 193 -15.53 2.24 31.51
N ALA A 194 -14.25 1.83 31.57
CA ALA A 194 -13.40 1.52 30.42
C ALA A 194 -13.59 0.05 30.02
N GLN A 195 -13.43 -0.25 28.72
CA GLN A 195 -13.55 -1.61 28.20
C GLN A 195 -12.31 -1.94 27.30
N GLY A 196 -11.58 -2.99 27.69
CA GLY A 196 -10.39 -3.42 26.96
C GLY A 196 -9.33 -2.30 26.86
N GLU A 197 -8.89 -2.01 25.64
CA GLU A 197 -7.97 -0.91 25.34
C GLU A 197 -8.63 0.49 25.32
N PHE A 198 -9.97 0.54 25.34
CA PHE A 198 -10.75 1.77 25.21
C PHE A 198 -10.97 2.42 26.57
N SER A 199 -10.55 3.66 26.72
CA SER A 199 -10.73 4.46 27.93
C SER A 199 -11.94 5.41 27.84
N VAL A 200 -12.43 5.89 29.00
CA VAL A 200 -13.52 6.88 29.03
C VAL A 200 -12.98 8.26 28.67
N GLY A 201 -13.41 8.79 27.51
CA GLY A 201 -13.15 10.17 27.09
C GLY A 201 -14.26 11.13 27.53
N THR A 202 -15.51 10.72 27.41
CA THR A 202 -16.68 11.49 27.88
C THR A 202 -17.46 10.67 28.89
N TYR A 203 -17.51 11.18 30.13
CA TYR A 203 -18.22 10.50 31.19
C TYR A 203 -19.74 10.61 31.00
N VAL A 204 -20.41 9.47 30.86
CA VAL A 204 -21.87 9.36 30.75
C VAL A 204 -22.34 8.23 31.64
N SER A 205 -23.31 8.51 32.50
CA SER A 205 -23.94 7.51 33.40
C SER A 205 -25.46 7.58 33.25
N PRO A 206 -26.04 6.96 32.23
CA PRO A 206 -27.45 7.10 31.93
C PRO A 206 -28.37 6.38 32.91
N GLY A 207 -27.96 5.25 33.50
CA GLY A 207 -28.76 4.42 34.42
C GLY A 207 -29.52 3.29 33.71
N VAL A 208 -30.04 2.35 34.52
CA VAL A 208 -30.66 1.09 34.07
C VAL A 208 -31.72 1.29 32.99
N GLY A 209 -31.61 0.52 31.90
CA GLY A 209 -32.54 0.49 30.79
C GLY A 209 -32.50 1.70 29.88
N LYS A 210 -31.54 2.59 30.06
CA LYS A 210 -31.28 3.71 29.16
C LYS A 210 -30.25 3.34 28.12
N GLY A 211 -30.31 4.01 26.95
CA GLY A 211 -29.34 3.85 25.87
C GLY A 211 -28.47 5.09 25.67
N ILE A 212 -27.29 4.88 25.13
CA ILE A 212 -26.46 5.95 24.57
C ILE A 212 -26.47 5.77 23.06
N TRP A 213 -26.79 6.84 22.34
CA TRP A 213 -26.50 6.97 20.93
C TRP A 213 -25.28 7.86 20.76
N ILE A 214 -24.34 7.42 19.94
CA ILE A 214 -23.22 8.24 19.46
C ILE A 214 -23.29 8.32 17.94
N ARG A 215 -23.02 9.49 17.41
CA ARG A 215 -23.01 9.76 15.97
C ARG A 215 -21.77 10.57 15.58
N ARG A 216 -21.27 10.31 14.37
CA ARG A 216 -20.21 11.09 13.77
C ARG A 216 -20.37 11.13 12.26
N THR A 217 -20.16 12.31 11.68
CA THR A 217 -19.96 12.44 10.24
C THR A 217 -18.46 12.36 9.96
N PHE A 218 -18.07 11.62 8.94
CA PHE A 218 -16.69 11.45 8.54
C PHE A 218 -16.56 11.29 7.04
N ASP A 219 -15.41 11.67 6.52
CA ASP A 219 -15.09 11.50 5.12
C ASP A 219 -14.31 10.18 4.94
N ALA A 220 -14.55 9.46 3.84
CA ALA A 220 -13.94 8.19 3.54
C ALA A 220 -13.82 8.00 2.03
N VAL A 221 -13.00 7.08 1.58
CA VAL A 221 -12.91 6.74 0.17
C VAL A 221 -14.16 5.98 -0.25
N ALA A 222 -14.93 6.57 -1.14
CA ALA A 222 -16.14 5.93 -1.68
C ALA A 222 -15.80 4.60 -2.38
N GLY A 223 -16.60 3.60 -2.14
CA GLY A 223 -16.44 2.28 -2.75
C GLY A 223 -15.45 1.35 -2.05
N LEU A 224 -14.65 1.80 -1.09
CA LEU A 224 -13.77 0.94 -0.29
C LEU A 224 -14.42 0.50 1.01
N PRO A 225 -14.20 -0.75 1.47
CA PRO A 225 -14.73 -1.23 2.73
C PRO A 225 -14.10 -0.50 3.92
N LEU A 226 -14.85 -0.43 5.04
CA LEU A 226 -14.37 0.08 6.32
C LEU A 226 -14.24 -1.07 7.31
N ASN A 227 -13.14 -1.09 8.06
CA ASN A 227 -12.99 -1.96 9.21
C ASN A 227 -13.27 -1.15 10.48
N ILE A 228 -14.19 -1.61 11.29
CA ILE A 228 -14.63 -0.91 12.50
C ILE A 228 -14.36 -1.82 13.70
N ARG A 229 -13.69 -1.27 14.70
CA ARG A 229 -13.59 -1.88 16.04
C ARG A 229 -14.60 -1.19 16.94
N VAL A 230 -15.42 -1.97 17.61
CA VAL A 230 -16.47 -1.47 18.52
C VAL A 230 -16.18 -1.99 19.91
N ALA A 231 -16.21 -1.10 20.89
CA ALA A 231 -16.26 -1.47 22.29
C ALA A 231 -17.62 -1.06 22.89
N HIS A 232 -18.26 -1.97 23.56
CA HIS A 232 -19.58 -1.75 24.12
C HIS A 232 -19.76 -2.53 25.44
N ASP A 233 -20.68 -2.08 26.25
CA ASP A 233 -21.16 -2.83 27.38
C ASP A 233 -22.65 -3.12 27.13
N ASP A 234 -23.05 -4.39 27.27
CA ASP A 234 -24.35 -4.93 26.87
C ASP A 234 -24.66 -4.91 25.36
N GLY A 235 -25.92 -4.63 24.97
CA GLY A 235 -26.36 -4.69 23.58
C GLY A 235 -25.90 -3.50 22.76
N ALA A 236 -25.33 -3.78 21.57
CA ALA A 236 -24.86 -2.75 20.63
C ALA A 236 -25.42 -2.94 19.23
N TRP A 237 -25.75 -1.87 18.55
CA TRP A 237 -26.19 -1.80 17.15
C TRP A 237 -25.45 -0.70 16.42
N LEU A 238 -24.97 -1.00 15.23
CA LEU A 238 -24.14 -0.14 14.40
C LEU A 238 -24.84 0.14 13.07
N TRP A 239 -24.83 1.39 12.63
CA TRP A 239 -25.32 1.80 11.31
C TRP A 239 -24.26 2.66 10.61
N VAL A 240 -24.16 2.47 9.29
CA VAL A 240 -23.42 3.36 8.42
C VAL A 240 -24.35 3.81 7.31
N ASN A 241 -24.48 5.12 7.11
CA ASN A 241 -25.38 5.74 6.14
C ASN A 241 -26.84 5.24 6.25
N GLY A 242 -27.31 4.96 7.48
CA GLY A 242 -28.66 4.49 7.75
C GLY A 242 -28.88 2.99 7.52
N GLN A 243 -27.86 2.25 7.08
CA GLN A 243 -27.93 0.79 6.94
C GLN A 243 -27.28 0.12 8.15
N GLU A 244 -27.97 -0.87 8.72
CA GLU A 244 -27.45 -1.64 9.85
C GLU A 244 -26.30 -2.56 9.41
N VAL A 245 -25.22 -2.56 10.19
CA VAL A 245 -24.02 -3.36 9.96
C VAL A 245 -23.84 -4.32 11.13
N SER A 246 -23.71 -5.60 10.85
CA SER A 246 -23.53 -6.62 11.88
C SER A 246 -22.20 -6.48 12.60
N ILE A 247 -22.22 -6.48 13.93
CA ILE A 247 -21.04 -6.54 14.78
C ILE A 247 -20.73 -8.01 15.04
N SER A 248 -19.52 -8.44 14.72
CA SER A 248 -18.99 -9.78 15.03
C SER A 248 -18.26 -9.70 16.37
N PRO A 249 -18.66 -10.46 17.40
CA PRO A 249 -17.98 -10.46 18.69
C PRO A 249 -16.56 -11.03 18.55
N THR A 250 -15.63 -10.51 19.33
CA THR A 250 -14.27 -11.05 19.48
C THR A 250 -14.26 -12.10 20.61
N ALA A 251 -13.08 -12.58 21.01
CA ALA A 251 -12.95 -13.44 22.19
C ALA A 251 -13.32 -12.71 23.50
N ASP A 252 -13.28 -11.40 23.52
CA ASP A 252 -13.80 -10.56 24.61
C ASP A 252 -15.24 -10.16 24.29
N TYR A 253 -16.17 -10.48 25.16
CA TYR A 253 -17.61 -10.23 24.99
C TYR A 253 -17.95 -8.76 24.75
N PHE A 254 -17.17 -7.84 25.29
CA PHE A 254 -17.39 -6.40 25.20
C PHE A 254 -16.74 -5.75 23.98
N LEU A 255 -16.04 -6.52 23.17
CA LEU A 255 -15.37 -6.05 21.97
C LEU A 255 -15.95 -6.74 20.73
N GLY A 256 -16.11 -5.98 19.67
CA GLY A 256 -16.59 -6.47 18.39
C GLY A 256 -15.88 -5.83 17.22
N THR A 257 -15.96 -6.48 16.08
CA THR A 257 -15.50 -5.95 14.80
C THR A 257 -16.64 -5.95 13.79
N ALA A 258 -16.65 -4.97 12.91
CA ALA A 258 -17.60 -4.90 11.81
C ALA A 258 -16.87 -4.50 10.53
N THR A 259 -17.22 -5.11 9.42
CA THR A 259 -16.75 -4.70 8.09
C THR A 259 -17.92 -4.12 7.33
N VAL A 260 -17.81 -2.85 6.95
CA VAL A 260 -18.81 -2.16 6.12
C VAL A 260 -18.43 -2.43 4.66
N PRO A 261 -19.32 -3.01 3.85
CA PRO A 261 -19.02 -3.22 2.45
C PRO A 261 -18.86 -1.89 1.70
N GLY A 262 -17.93 -1.82 0.76
CA GLY A 262 -17.65 -0.60 -0.01
C GLY A 262 -18.86 0.00 -0.69
N THR A 263 -19.84 -0.82 -1.08
CA THR A 263 -21.12 -0.36 -1.69
C THR A 263 -21.95 0.57 -0.79
N LEU A 264 -21.72 0.55 0.53
CA LEU A 264 -22.37 1.44 1.50
C LEU A 264 -21.52 2.69 1.81
N VAL A 265 -20.28 2.74 1.37
CA VAL A 265 -19.34 3.81 1.69
C VAL A 265 -19.37 4.86 0.59
N THR A 266 -19.68 6.10 0.98
CA THR A 266 -19.65 7.28 0.13
C THR A 266 -18.50 8.20 0.51
N ALA A 267 -18.25 9.27 -0.22
CA ALA A 267 -17.20 10.24 0.13
C ALA A 267 -17.45 10.89 1.51
N ARG A 268 -18.72 11.14 1.85
CA ARG A 268 -19.13 11.64 3.17
C ARG A 268 -20.12 10.70 3.82
N ASN A 269 -19.81 10.21 4.99
CA ASN A 269 -20.55 9.15 5.66
C ASN A 269 -21.03 9.59 7.05
N VAL A 270 -22.09 8.95 7.50
CA VAL A 270 -22.57 9.07 8.88
C VAL A 270 -22.52 7.71 9.54
N ILE A 271 -21.83 7.62 10.67
CA ILE A 271 -21.81 6.43 11.53
C ILE A 271 -22.64 6.70 12.78
N ALA A 272 -23.43 5.71 13.17
CA ALA A 272 -24.24 5.77 14.39
C ALA A 272 -24.08 4.44 15.15
N LEU A 273 -23.83 4.53 16.46
CA LEU A 273 -23.79 3.38 17.36
C LEU A 273 -24.79 3.61 18.48
N LYS A 274 -25.66 2.62 18.75
CA LYS A 274 -26.55 2.56 19.90
C LYS A 274 -26.06 1.49 20.85
N VAL A 275 -25.92 1.83 22.12
CA VAL A 275 -25.62 0.87 23.18
C VAL A 275 -26.72 0.97 24.26
N LEU A 276 -27.20 -0.16 24.76
CA LEU A 276 -28.20 -0.24 25.79
C LEU A 276 -27.62 -0.85 27.07
N ASP A 277 -27.90 -0.24 28.20
CA ASP A 277 -27.68 -0.84 29.53
C ASP A 277 -28.85 -1.80 29.83
N SER A 278 -28.59 -3.11 29.70
CA SER A 278 -29.61 -4.17 29.81
C SER A 278 -29.61 -4.90 31.16
N ILE A 279 -28.83 -4.45 32.13
CA ILE A 279 -28.68 -5.15 33.42
C ILE A 279 -29.94 -5.03 34.29
N PRO A 280 -30.41 -6.14 34.96
CA PRO A 280 -31.53 -6.12 35.88
C PRO A 280 -31.30 -5.19 37.08
N ALA A 281 -32.36 -4.55 37.57
CA ALA A 281 -32.33 -3.65 38.70
C ALA A 281 -31.62 -4.28 39.92
N GLY A 282 -30.51 -3.66 40.34
CA GLY A 282 -29.77 -4.08 41.54
C GLY A 282 -28.25 -4.28 41.33
N SER A 283 -27.77 -4.28 40.10
CA SER A 283 -26.33 -4.24 39.76
C SER A 283 -25.84 -2.81 39.49
N PRO A 284 -24.53 -2.51 39.67
CA PRO A 284 -23.99 -1.23 39.23
C PRO A 284 -24.27 -1.03 37.75
N THR A 285 -24.84 0.11 37.39
CA THR A 285 -25.06 0.46 35.99
C THR A 285 -23.73 0.77 35.31
N ALA A 286 -23.22 -0.18 34.51
CA ALA A 286 -22.08 0.01 33.66
C ALA A 286 -22.56 0.25 32.22
N ILE A 287 -22.02 1.21 31.53
CA ILE A 287 -22.27 1.43 30.12
C ILE A 287 -21.02 1.99 29.46
N PHE A 288 -20.72 1.49 28.29
CA PHE A 288 -19.62 1.99 27.47
C PHE A 288 -19.97 1.90 25.99
N ALA A 289 -19.63 2.94 25.22
CA ALA A 289 -19.79 3.01 23.77
C ALA A 289 -18.57 3.70 23.17
N ALA A 290 -17.79 2.96 22.44
CA ALA A 290 -16.65 3.51 21.70
C ALA A 290 -16.53 2.82 20.33
N LEU A 291 -15.94 3.52 19.39
CA LEU A 291 -15.77 3.03 18.04
C LEU A 291 -14.50 3.64 17.42
N ALA A 292 -13.66 2.77 16.88
CA ALA A 292 -12.52 3.13 16.05
C ALA A 292 -12.71 2.59 14.63
N MET A 293 -12.27 3.32 13.64
CA MET A 293 -12.43 2.98 12.23
C MET A 293 -11.10 3.00 11.50
N ASP A 294 -10.93 2.04 10.62
CA ASP A 294 -9.77 1.89 9.75
C ASP A 294 -10.21 1.62 8.31
N GLN A 295 -9.71 2.39 7.37
CA GLN A 295 -9.90 2.18 5.94
C GLN A 295 -8.57 1.97 5.19
N GLY A 296 -7.43 2.15 5.83
CA GLY A 296 -6.09 2.01 5.25
C GLY A 296 -5.00 2.68 6.08
N GLU A 297 -3.77 2.47 5.69
CA GLU A 297 -2.58 2.85 6.48
C GLU A 297 -2.10 4.30 6.26
N TYR A 298 -2.61 5.04 5.27
CA TYR A 298 -2.13 6.39 4.95
C TYR A 298 -3.24 7.35 4.52
N GLU A 299 -3.05 8.62 4.85
CA GLU A 299 -3.91 9.72 4.40
C GLU A 299 -3.45 10.22 3.02
N LEU A 300 -4.37 10.28 2.07
CA LEU A 300 -4.15 10.94 0.79
C LEU A 300 -5.20 12.01 0.55
N LEU A 301 -4.79 13.26 0.65
CA LEU A 301 -5.57 14.41 0.26
C LEU A 301 -5.19 14.81 -1.18
N ALA A 302 -6.19 14.95 -2.03
CA ALA A 302 -6.05 15.38 -3.41
C ALA A 302 -6.80 16.69 -3.65
N MET A 303 -6.41 17.42 -4.68
CA MET A 303 -7.05 18.68 -5.02
C MET A 303 -8.30 18.46 -5.86
N ASN A 304 -9.35 19.20 -5.59
CA ASN A 304 -10.54 19.24 -6.41
C ASN A 304 -10.20 19.81 -7.81
N PRO A 305 -10.47 19.08 -8.90
CA PRO A 305 -10.13 19.52 -10.25
C PRO A 305 -10.69 20.89 -10.65
N ALA A 306 -11.85 21.28 -10.12
CA ALA A 306 -12.41 22.61 -10.39
C ALA A 306 -11.49 23.73 -9.84
N HIS A 307 -10.81 23.47 -8.71
CA HIS A 307 -9.83 24.41 -8.13
C HIS A 307 -8.57 24.48 -8.99
N ILE A 308 -8.10 23.34 -9.51
CA ILE A 308 -6.95 23.31 -10.43
C ILE A 308 -7.23 24.12 -11.69
N LEU A 309 -8.44 23.95 -12.27
CA LEU A 309 -8.85 24.72 -13.44
C LEU A 309 -9.06 26.21 -13.12
N TYR A 310 -9.61 26.53 -11.94
CA TYR A 310 -9.72 27.92 -11.48
C TYR A 310 -8.34 28.58 -11.33
N ASP A 311 -7.40 27.90 -10.66
CA ASP A 311 -6.03 28.36 -10.50
C ASP A 311 -5.31 28.51 -11.84
N SER A 312 -5.48 27.56 -12.77
CA SER A 312 -4.87 27.62 -14.10
C SER A 312 -5.28 28.85 -14.89
N LEU A 313 -6.51 29.34 -14.68
CA LEU A 313 -7.01 30.57 -15.30
C LEU A 313 -6.54 31.83 -14.57
N THR A 314 -6.56 31.84 -13.22
CA THR A 314 -6.44 33.06 -12.43
C THR A 314 -5.04 33.31 -11.85
N ALA A 315 -4.22 32.23 -11.67
CA ALA A 315 -2.90 32.37 -11.10
C ALA A 315 -1.98 33.19 -12.01
N ARG A 316 -1.25 34.12 -11.41
CA ARG A 316 -0.38 35.10 -12.10
C ARG A 316 0.81 34.45 -12.85
N ASP A 317 1.17 33.25 -12.51
CA ASP A 317 2.21 32.44 -13.15
C ASP A 317 1.69 31.47 -14.20
N MET A 318 0.36 31.48 -14.42
CA MET A 318 -0.34 30.72 -15.44
C MET A 318 -1.03 31.68 -16.42
N GLN A 319 -2.33 31.59 -16.67
CA GLN A 319 -3.00 32.50 -17.61
C GLN A 319 -3.20 33.92 -17.04
N GLY A 320 -3.35 34.07 -15.72
CA GLY A 320 -3.46 35.39 -15.05
C GLY A 320 -4.72 36.15 -15.43
N GLU A 321 -5.80 35.45 -15.78
CA GLU A 321 -7.07 36.11 -16.09
C GLU A 321 -7.70 36.72 -14.85
N PRO A 322 -8.32 37.90 -14.98
CA PRO A 322 -9.05 38.49 -13.88
C PRO A 322 -10.19 37.58 -13.37
N THR A 323 -10.33 37.46 -12.05
CA THR A 323 -11.40 36.66 -11.42
C THR A 323 -12.81 37.10 -11.87
N ALA A 324 -13.00 38.36 -12.28
CA ALA A 324 -14.27 38.83 -12.86
C ALA A 324 -14.66 38.15 -14.17
N LEU A 325 -13.70 37.54 -14.87
CA LEU A 325 -13.96 36.73 -16.08
C LEU A 325 -14.32 35.28 -15.78
N ILE A 326 -14.32 34.87 -14.52
CA ILE A 326 -14.73 33.53 -14.13
C ILE A 326 -16.20 33.56 -13.69
N ASN A 327 -17.02 32.66 -14.22
CA ASN A 327 -18.36 32.48 -13.71
C ASN A 327 -18.32 31.64 -12.42
N ASP A 328 -18.27 32.31 -11.28
CA ASP A 328 -18.12 31.70 -9.96
C ASP A 328 -19.21 30.65 -9.67
N ALA A 329 -20.43 30.88 -10.14
CA ALA A 329 -21.55 29.94 -9.91
C ALA A 329 -21.33 28.59 -10.62
N SER A 330 -20.84 28.59 -11.88
CA SER A 330 -20.59 27.35 -12.61
C SER A 330 -19.42 26.58 -12.02
N PHE A 331 -18.34 27.30 -11.63
CA PHE A 331 -17.18 26.68 -10.99
C PHE A 331 -17.53 26.10 -9.62
N ARG A 332 -18.33 26.79 -8.79
CA ARG A 332 -18.79 26.23 -7.50
C ARG A 332 -19.67 25.01 -7.69
N ALA A 333 -20.61 25.05 -8.62
CA ALA A 333 -21.46 23.89 -8.90
C ALA A 333 -20.65 22.67 -9.36
N ALA A 334 -19.62 22.89 -10.20
CA ALA A 334 -18.71 21.83 -10.61
C ALA A 334 -17.85 21.34 -9.40
N ALA A 335 -17.35 22.24 -8.57
CA ALA A 335 -16.58 21.89 -7.38
C ALA A 335 -17.40 21.08 -6.36
N ASP A 336 -18.67 21.47 -6.13
CA ASP A 336 -19.58 20.75 -5.24
C ASP A 336 -19.84 19.33 -5.76
N THR A 337 -20.13 19.18 -7.04
CA THR A 337 -20.34 17.86 -7.68
C THR A 337 -19.10 16.97 -7.56
N LEU A 338 -17.92 17.47 -7.90
CA LEU A 338 -16.68 16.71 -7.84
C LEU A 338 -16.31 16.35 -6.40
N TYR A 339 -16.61 17.23 -5.44
CA TYR A 339 -16.43 16.96 -4.02
C TYR A 339 -17.35 15.83 -3.52
N GLU A 340 -18.64 15.88 -3.87
CA GLU A 340 -19.61 14.84 -3.51
C GLU A 340 -19.28 13.49 -4.15
N GLU A 341 -18.75 13.51 -5.38
CA GLU A 341 -18.25 12.32 -6.07
C GLU A 341 -16.93 11.80 -5.50
N GLY A 342 -16.23 12.54 -4.63
CA GLY A 342 -14.89 12.20 -4.18
C GLY A 342 -13.89 12.17 -5.33
N PHE A 343 -13.95 13.14 -6.24
CA PHE A 343 -13.18 13.17 -7.48
C PHE A 343 -11.94 14.06 -7.33
N GLY A 344 -10.95 13.59 -6.55
CA GLY A 344 -9.70 14.32 -6.34
C GLY A 344 -8.59 13.88 -7.27
N VAL A 345 -7.75 14.79 -7.71
CA VAL A 345 -6.59 14.50 -8.57
C VAL A 345 -5.28 15.04 -7.97
N CYS A 346 -4.18 14.40 -8.35
CA CYS A 346 -2.83 14.83 -8.01
C CYS A 346 -2.06 15.09 -9.31
N THR A 347 -1.63 16.29 -9.56
CA THR A 347 -0.96 16.67 -10.80
C THR A 347 0.15 17.68 -10.56
N THR A 348 1.01 17.85 -11.55
CA THR A 348 2.04 18.88 -11.58
C THR A 348 1.99 19.58 -12.93
N TYR A 349 2.07 20.89 -12.92
CA TYR A 349 2.30 21.71 -14.10
C TYR A 349 3.74 22.23 -14.05
N ASP A 350 4.58 21.82 -14.99
CA ASP A 350 6.02 22.12 -15.01
C ASP A 350 6.45 23.11 -16.11
N PHE A 351 5.46 23.66 -16.82
CA PHE A 351 5.65 24.62 -17.94
C PHE A 351 6.31 24.04 -19.19
N ASP A 352 6.44 22.72 -19.29
CA ASP A 352 6.95 22.05 -20.49
C ASP A 352 5.85 21.78 -21.53
N GLU A 353 4.58 21.98 -21.14
CA GLU A 353 3.39 21.85 -22.01
C GLU A 353 2.60 23.18 -22.07
N ASP A 354 1.78 23.35 -23.10
CA ASP A 354 0.86 24.48 -23.20
C ASP A 354 -0.23 24.39 -22.11
N ILE A 355 -0.63 25.52 -21.57
CA ILE A 355 -1.62 25.58 -20.48
C ILE A 355 -2.97 24.98 -20.90
N GLU A 356 -3.36 25.13 -22.15
CA GLU A 356 -4.59 24.57 -22.71
C GLU A 356 -4.53 23.04 -22.75
N ASP A 357 -3.38 22.44 -23.05
CA ASP A 357 -3.17 20.99 -23.03
C ASP A 357 -3.26 20.47 -21.58
N PHE A 358 -2.66 21.16 -20.61
CA PHE A 358 -2.80 20.86 -19.18
C PHE A 358 -4.28 20.89 -18.74
N GLN A 359 -5.00 21.99 -19.08
CA GLN A 359 -6.42 22.10 -18.77
C GLN A 359 -7.24 20.98 -19.43
N GLN A 360 -6.93 20.62 -20.67
CA GLN A 360 -7.64 19.57 -21.39
C GLN A 360 -7.44 18.19 -20.72
N ARG A 361 -6.22 17.88 -20.24
CA ARG A 361 -5.97 16.63 -19.48
C ARG A 361 -6.87 16.53 -18.23
N ILE A 362 -6.99 17.63 -17.47
CA ILE A 362 -7.88 17.66 -16.29
C ILE A 362 -9.35 17.50 -16.72
N LEU A 363 -9.78 18.18 -17.77
CA LEU A 363 -11.15 18.07 -18.31
C LEU A 363 -11.49 16.66 -18.78
N ASP A 364 -10.55 15.97 -19.42
CA ASP A 364 -10.74 14.59 -19.87
C ASP A 364 -10.93 13.64 -18.68
N VAL A 365 -10.11 13.80 -17.62
CA VAL A 365 -10.24 13.03 -16.38
C VAL A 365 -11.61 13.23 -15.76
N ILE A 366 -12.10 14.47 -15.62
CA ILE A 366 -13.38 14.75 -14.96
C ILE A 366 -14.61 14.61 -15.88
N GLY A 367 -14.41 14.49 -17.18
CA GLY A 367 -15.51 14.53 -18.15
C GLY A 367 -16.23 15.88 -18.13
N GLY A 368 -15.47 16.95 -18.35
CA GLY A 368 -15.96 18.33 -18.33
C GLY A 368 -15.61 19.12 -19.58
N ALA A 369 -16.15 20.33 -19.67
CA ALA A 369 -15.84 21.31 -20.70
C ALA A 369 -15.60 22.69 -20.08
N LEU A 370 -14.49 23.32 -20.43
CA LEU A 370 -14.16 24.70 -20.07
C LEU A 370 -14.38 25.59 -21.29
N THR A 371 -15.24 26.58 -21.16
CA THR A 371 -15.63 27.39 -22.30
C THR A 371 -15.81 28.85 -21.92
N GLN A 372 -15.42 29.76 -22.80
CA GLN A 372 -15.70 31.18 -22.65
C GLN A 372 -17.02 31.53 -23.32
N SER A 373 -17.96 32.07 -22.56
CA SER A 373 -19.27 32.49 -23.03
C SER A 373 -19.16 33.75 -23.90
N ARG A 374 -19.94 33.78 -24.98
CA ARG A 374 -20.05 34.99 -25.82
C ARG A 374 -21.06 36.00 -25.33
N GLU A 375 -21.85 35.64 -24.36
CA GLU A 375 -22.85 36.55 -23.79
C GLU A 375 -22.20 37.57 -22.86
N ASP A 376 -21.38 37.09 -21.94
CA ASP A 376 -20.79 37.89 -20.87
C ASP A 376 -19.25 37.88 -20.86
N GLY A 377 -18.63 37.08 -21.71
CA GLY A 377 -17.17 36.91 -21.80
C GLY A 377 -16.57 36.09 -20.68
N GLN A 378 -17.38 35.52 -19.79
CA GLN A 378 -16.91 34.72 -18.66
C GLN A 378 -16.56 33.29 -19.05
N TYR A 379 -15.63 32.69 -18.32
CA TYR A 379 -15.31 31.26 -18.40
C TYR A 379 -16.31 30.45 -17.56
N TYR A 380 -16.81 29.37 -18.13
CA TYR A 380 -17.72 28.43 -17.50
C TYR A 380 -17.11 27.04 -17.47
N LEU A 381 -17.29 26.32 -16.36
CA LEU A 381 -16.96 24.92 -16.20
C LEU A 381 -18.26 24.10 -16.15
N ASP A 382 -18.51 23.31 -17.18
CA ASP A 382 -19.68 22.45 -17.30
C ASP A 382 -19.24 20.98 -17.19
N LEU A 383 -19.83 20.19 -16.26
CA LEU A 383 -19.58 18.75 -16.13
C LEU A 383 -20.61 17.95 -16.92
N ILE A 384 -20.15 16.94 -17.67
CA ILE A 384 -21.03 16.04 -18.42
C ILE A 384 -21.47 14.90 -17.48
N ARG A 385 -22.67 15.04 -16.88
CA ARG A 385 -23.28 14.09 -15.94
C ARG A 385 -24.70 13.77 -16.34
N ARG A 386 -25.30 12.75 -15.75
CA ARG A 386 -26.73 12.47 -15.92
C ARG A 386 -27.55 13.71 -15.56
N THR A 387 -28.57 13.99 -16.36
CA THR A 387 -29.52 15.09 -16.09
C THR A 387 -30.73 14.54 -15.37
N ASP A 388 -31.01 15.01 -14.15
CA ASP A 388 -32.16 14.56 -13.36
C ASP A 388 -33.50 15.09 -13.91
N ASP A 389 -33.48 16.28 -14.52
CA ASP A 389 -34.65 16.90 -15.14
C ASP A 389 -34.35 17.23 -16.61
N PRO A 390 -34.58 16.29 -17.55
CA PRO A 390 -34.42 16.53 -18.99
C PRO A 390 -35.31 17.67 -19.53
N GLU A 391 -36.45 17.92 -18.93
CA GLU A 391 -37.38 18.96 -19.37
C GLU A 391 -36.83 20.39 -19.12
N SER A 392 -35.88 20.55 -18.22
CA SER A 392 -35.23 21.85 -17.95
C SER A 392 -34.15 22.23 -18.97
N LEU A 393 -33.75 21.30 -19.85
CA LEU A 393 -32.73 21.57 -20.85
C LEU A 393 -33.23 22.50 -21.96
N PRO A 394 -32.36 23.37 -22.52
CA PRO A 394 -32.70 24.17 -23.71
C PRO A 394 -33.14 23.28 -24.87
N VAL A 395 -34.19 23.70 -25.59
CA VAL A 395 -34.74 22.96 -26.73
C VAL A 395 -34.34 23.64 -28.03
N ILE A 396 -33.87 22.85 -28.99
CA ILE A 396 -33.70 23.27 -30.40
C ILE A 396 -34.76 22.57 -31.22
N GLU A 397 -35.69 23.36 -31.74
CA GLU A 397 -36.85 22.87 -32.51
C GLU A 397 -36.60 22.89 -34.04
N SER A 398 -37.41 22.15 -34.80
CA SER A 398 -37.31 22.09 -36.28
C SER A 398 -37.25 23.47 -36.93
N ASP A 399 -37.98 24.47 -36.43
CA ASP A 399 -37.99 25.84 -36.96
C ASP A 399 -36.66 26.59 -36.82
N ASP A 400 -35.83 26.19 -35.87
CA ASP A 400 -34.48 26.72 -35.65
C ASP A 400 -33.42 26.04 -36.52
N ILE A 401 -33.70 24.84 -37.02
CA ILE A 401 -32.80 23.99 -37.76
C ILE A 401 -32.80 24.34 -39.26
N LYS A 402 -31.63 24.54 -39.82
CA LYS A 402 -31.41 24.76 -41.23
C LYS A 402 -30.94 23.51 -41.96
N SER A 403 -30.08 22.76 -41.31
CA SER A 403 -29.68 21.44 -41.77
C SER A 403 -29.22 20.59 -40.56
N LEU A 404 -29.62 19.34 -40.60
CA LEU A 404 -29.26 18.31 -39.63
C LEU A 404 -28.66 17.12 -40.39
N THR A 405 -27.47 16.71 -39.99
CA THR A 405 -26.85 15.49 -40.49
C THR A 405 -26.46 14.66 -39.27
N LEU A 406 -27.06 13.48 -39.13
CA LEU A 406 -26.80 12.54 -38.05
C LEU A 406 -26.25 11.24 -38.63
N GLU A 407 -25.18 10.76 -38.07
CA GLU A 407 -24.51 9.51 -38.45
C GLU A 407 -24.42 8.61 -37.22
N PRO A 408 -25.13 7.47 -37.20
CA PRO A 408 -24.94 6.50 -36.13
C PRO A 408 -23.58 5.83 -36.26
N SER A 409 -22.87 5.71 -35.14
CA SER A 409 -21.58 5.02 -35.10
C SER A 409 -21.75 3.52 -35.33
N ALA A 410 -20.86 2.90 -36.12
CA ALA A 410 -20.90 1.46 -36.36
C ALA A 410 -20.47 0.66 -35.14
N ILE A 411 -21.25 -0.33 -34.71
CA ILE A 411 -20.95 -1.18 -33.54
C ILE A 411 -19.63 -1.94 -33.72
N THR A 412 -19.25 -2.29 -34.92
CA THR A 412 -18.04 -3.06 -35.22
C THR A 412 -16.73 -2.31 -35.06
N GLU A 413 -16.80 -0.99 -34.93
CA GLU A 413 -15.61 -0.12 -34.77
C GLU A 413 -15.47 0.45 -33.35
N GLN A 414 -16.37 0.07 -32.44
CA GLN A 414 -16.40 0.61 -31.07
C GLN A 414 -15.42 -0.11 -30.18
N VAL A 415 -14.73 0.66 -29.32
CA VAL A 415 -13.92 0.12 -28.24
C VAL A 415 -14.86 -0.55 -27.24
N ASN A 416 -14.62 -1.82 -26.97
CA ASN A 416 -15.46 -2.62 -26.09
C ASN A 416 -14.68 -3.24 -24.91
N GLU A 417 -13.37 -2.99 -24.84
CA GLU A 417 -12.51 -3.26 -23.71
C GLU A 417 -11.64 -2.05 -23.45
N LEU A 418 -11.54 -1.64 -22.18
CA LEU A 418 -10.74 -0.49 -21.77
C LEU A 418 -9.81 -0.84 -20.62
N VAL A 419 -8.61 -0.31 -20.67
CA VAL A 419 -7.62 -0.30 -19.58
C VAL A 419 -7.25 1.15 -19.29
N VAL A 420 -7.19 1.52 -18.02
CA VAL A 420 -6.74 2.85 -17.60
C VAL A 420 -5.39 2.74 -16.91
N GLU A 421 -4.40 3.47 -17.40
CA GLU A 421 -3.13 3.67 -16.70
C GLU A 421 -3.23 4.88 -15.80
N TRP A 422 -2.85 4.72 -14.54
CA TRP A 422 -2.92 5.74 -13.49
C TRP A 422 -1.62 5.77 -12.69
N TYR A 423 -1.45 6.77 -11.83
CA TYR A 423 -0.22 6.95 -11.07
C TYR A 423 -0.44 6.82 -9.58
N ASP A 424 0.08 5.73 -8.99
CA ASP A 424 0.06 5.53 -7.55
C ASP A 424 1.04 6.49 -6.89
N VAL A 425 0.49 7.57 -6.33
CA VAL A 425 1.27 8.64 -5.69
C VAL A 425 1.96 8.15 -4.41
N GLU A 426 1.37 7.17 -3.70
CA GLU A 426 1.96 6.64 -2.48
C GLU A 426 3.22 5.82 -2.77
N ASN A 427 3.13 4.92 -3.75
CA ASN A 427 4.23 4.05 -4.13
C ASN A 427 5.14 4.65 -5.22
N ASN A 428 4.78 5.81 -5.78
CA ASN A 428 5.52 6.50 -6.85
C ASN A 428 5.74 5.62 -8.09
N VAL A 429 4.68 4.91 -8.52
CA VAL A 429 4.72 3.99 -9.66
C VAL A 429 3.50 4.13 -10.56
N LYS A 430 3.69 3.90 -11.85
CA LYS A 430 2.57 3.74 -12.79
C LYS A 430 1.92 2.37 -12.59
N LYS A 431 0.59 2.36 -12.57
CA LYS A 431 -0.23 1.15 -12.50
C LYS A 431 -1.28 1.16 -13.57
N SER A 432 -1.85 -0.02 -13.86
CA SER A 432 -2.95 -0.19 -14.80
C SER A 432 -4.12 -0.87 -14.10
N THR A 433 -5.34 -0.45 -14.43
CA THR A 433 -6.54 -1.17 -14.00
C THR A 433 -6.64 -2.53 -14.69
N PRO A 434 -7.37 -3.50 -14.13
CA PRO A 434 -7.75 -4.69 -14.86
C PRO A 434 -8.56 -4.33 -16.12
N PRO A 435 -8.44 -5.09 -17.23
CA PRO A 435 -9.26 -4.87 -18.41
C PRO A 435 -10.74 -4.97 -18.09
N MET A 436 -11.53 -3.94 -18.43
CA MET A 436 -12.97 -3.91 -18.26
C MET A 436 -13.65 -4.05 -19.62
N GLN A 437 -14.61 -4.96 -19.75
CA GLN A 437 -15.30 -5.27 -21.02
C GLN A 437 -16.79 -4.97 -20.96
N SER A 438 -17.30 -4.35 -22.02
CA SER A 438 -18.73 -4.32 -22.31
C SER A 438 -19.14 -5.60 -23.05
N ARG A 439 -19.64 -6.61 -22.32
CA ARG A 439 -20.00 -7.93 -22.90
C ARG A 439 -21.01 -7.84 -24.01
N GLY A 440 -21.97 -6.93 -23.91
CA GLY A 440 -22.96 -6.68 -24.97
C GLY A 440 -22.31 -6.18 -26.26
N ALA A 441 -21.38 -5.23 -26.15
CA ALA A 441 -20.65 -4.69 -27.30
C ALA A 441 -19.67 -5.71 -27.89
N VAL A 442 -18.99 -6.52 -27.08
CA VAL A 442 -18.14 -7.62 -27.56
C VAL A 442 -18.97 -8.65 -28.35
N HIS A 443 -20.16 -9.02 -27.82
CA HIS A 443 -21.03 -9.97 -28.52
C HIS A 443 -21.54 -9.39 -29.83
N ALA A 444 -21.89 -8.11 -29.85
CA ALA A 444 -22.39 -7.44 -31.07
C ALA A 444 -21.29 -7.23 -32.12
N ALA A 445 -20.06 -6.92 -31.71
CA ALA A 445 -18.90 -6.76 -32.58
C ALA A 445 -18.29 -8.11 -33.03
N GLY A 446 -18.53 -9.20 -32.28
CA GLY A 446 -17.95 -10.52 -32.55
C GLY A 446 -16.45 -10.63 -32.21
N GLN A 447 -15.84 -9.58 -31.66
CA GLN A 447 -14.42 -9.53 -31.26
C GLN A 447 -14.20 -8.52 -30.15
N VAL A 448 -13.07 -8.68 -29.42
CA VAL A 448 -12.62 -7.71 -28.44
C VAL A 448 -11.81 -6.63 -29.16
N ILE A 449 -12.18 -5.37 -28.96
CA ILE A 449 -11.46 -4.17 -29.42
C ILE A 449 -11.02 -3.41 -28.17
N SER A 450 -9.74 -3.55 -27.84
CA SER A 450 -9.15 -3.01 -26.62
C SER A 450 -8.47 -1.66 -26.86
N GLU A 451 -8.60 -0.74 -25.90
CA GLU A 451 -7.86 0.52 -25.86
C GLU A 451 -7.27 0.73 -24.47
N THR A 452 -6.11 1.39 -24.41
CA THR A 452 -5.48 1.81 -23.13
C THR A 452 -5.43 3.33 -23.10
N ILE A 453 -5.97 3.93 -22.05
CA ILE A 453 -5.96 5.38 -21.82
C ILE A 453 -5.04 5.69 -20.62
N GLN A 454 -4.31 6.80 -20.71
CA GLN A 454 -3.41 7.25 -19.64
C GLN A 454 -4.03 8.46 -18.93
N TYR A 455 -4.22 8.33 -17.62
CA TYR A 455 -4.64 9.40 -16.71
C TYR A 455 -3.69 9.48 -15.51
N PRO A 456 -2.49 10.02 -15.69
CA PRO A 456 -1.48 10.12 -14.63
C PRO A 456 -1.90 11.01 -13.46
N GLU A 457 -2.95 11.81 -13.62
CA GLU A 457 -3.54 12.66 -12.60
C GLU A 457 -4.36 11.89 -11.55
N ILE A 458 -4.75 10.66 -11.87
CA ILE A 458 -5.52 9.80 -10.97
C ILE A 458 -4.57 9.12 -9.99
N PRO A 459 -4.69 9.38 -8.67
CA PRO A 459 -3.72 8.89 -7.69
C PRO A 459 -4.10 7.55 -7.04
N VAL A 460 -5.33 7.04 -7.25
CA VAL A 460 -5.85 5.82 -6.60
C VAL A 460 -6.63 4.94 -7.56
N GLU A 461 -6.56 3.62 -7.33
CA GLU A 461 -7.20 2.61 -8.18
C GLU A 461 -8.73 2.74 -8.22
N SER A 462 -9.37 3.03 -7.08
CA SER A 462 -10.82 3.18 -6.98
C SER A 462 -11.38 4.27 -7.91
N LEU A 463 -10.66 5.39 -8.02
CA LEU A 463 -11.02 6.47 -8.94
C LEU A 463 -10.73 6.05 -10.39
N ALA A 464 -9.62 5.36 -10.65
CA ALA A 464 -9.27 4.86 -11.98
C ALA A 464 -10.35 3.89 -12.52
N LEU A 465 -10.85 2.98 -11.67
CA LEU A 465 -11.93 2.05 -12.04
C LEU A 465 -13.25 2.77 -12.35
N ARG A 466 -13.58 3.82 -11.59
CA ARG A 466 -14.79 4.64 -11.86
C ARG A 466 -14.68 5.38 -13.19
N VAL A 467 -13.52 5.98 -13.47
CA VAL A 467 -13.27 6.65 -14.76
C VAL A 467 -13.26 5.64 -15.90
N GLN A 468 -12.67 4.47 -15.71
CA GLN A 468 -12.69 3.37 -16.68
C GLN A 468 -14.12 2.94 -17.05
N ALA A 469 -14.99 2.77 -16.04
CA ALA A 469 -16.40 2.41 -16.27
C ALA A 469 -17.13 3.50 -17.04
N ARG A 470 -16.95 4.77 -16.67
CA ARG A 470 -17.53 5.92 -17.39
C ARG A 470 -17.09 5.97 -18.85
N ASP A 471 -15.79 5.88 -19.08
CA ASP A 471 -15.22 6.02 -20.42
C ASP A 471 -15.54 4.80 -21.31
N LEU A 472 -15.58 3.61 -20.72
CA LEU A 472 -16.03 2.41 -21.43
C LEU A 472 -17.50 2.55 -21.86
N ALA A 473 -18.38 3.07 -20.99
CA ALA A 473 -19.77 3.32 -21.32
C ALA A 473 -19.89 4.25 -22.54
N ALA A 474 -19.16 5.36 -22.54
CA ALA A 474 -19.18 6.33 -23.62
C ALA A 474 -18.60 5.79 -24.95
N ARG A 475 -17.59 4.90 -24.88
CA ARG A 475 -16.88 4.37 -26.04
C ARG A 475 -17.49 3.09 -26.61
N SER A 476 -18.12 2.27 -25.76
CA SER A 476 -18.76 1.02 -26.19
C SER A 476 -20.21 1.16 -26.67
N THR A 477 -20.80 2.35 -26.48
CA THR A 477 -22.18 2.65 -26.92
C THR A 477 -22.15 3.27 -28.30
N PRO A 478 -22.96 2.76 -29.27
CA PRO A 478 -23.01 3.32 -30.62
C PRO A 478 -23.80 4.64 -30.63
N LEU A 479 -23.15 5.72 -30.16
CA LEU A 479 -23.75 7.04 -30.09
C LEU A 479 -23.89 7.66 -31.49
N THR A 480 -24.99 8.34 -31.69
CA THR A 480 -25.23 9.14 -32.89
C THR A 480 -24.43 10.43 -32.79
N LYS A 481 -23.65 10.71 -33.83
CA LYS A 481 -22.85 11.94 -33.96
C LYS A 481 -23.33 12.72 -35.18
N GLY A 482 -23.15 14.03 -35.13
CA GLY A 482 -23.58 14.78 -36.30
C GLY A 482 -23.18 16.25 -36.28
N THR A 483 -23.70 16.92 -37.31
CA THR A 483 -23.56 18.37 -37.45
C THR A 483 -24.93 18.99 -37.57
N LEU A 484 -25.17 19.98 -36.74
CA LEU A 484 -26.37 20.79 -36.68
C LEU A 484 -26.07 22.20 -37.14
N THR A 485 -26.76 22.69 -38.12
CA THR A 485 -26.73 24.11 -38.52
C THR A 485 -28.06 24.74 -38.18
N THR A 486 -28.02 25.79 -37.37
CA THR A 486 -29.19 26.51 -36.88
C THR A 486 -29.22 27.93 -37.40
N ASN A 487 -30.40 28.55 -37.37
CA ASN A 487 -30.54 29.98 -37.49
C ASN A 487 -30.09 30.65 -36.18
N ARG A 488 -29.55 31.87 -36.30
CA ARG A 488 -29.17 32.68 -35.12
C ARG A 488 -30.40 33.36 -34.51
N ARG A 489 -31.37 32.56 -34.11
CA ARG A 489 -32.59 33.00 -33.47
C ARG A 489 -32.60 32.56 -32.00
N ASN A 490 -33.57 33.04 -31.26
CA ASN A 490 -33.78 32.71 -29.86
C ASN A 490 -32.47 32.79 -29.07
N ASP A 491 -32.27 31.99 -28.06
CA ASP A 491 -31.06 31.98 -27.22
C ASP A 491 -29.96 31.00 -27.70
N ILE A 492 -30.07 30.46 -28.93
CA ILE A 492 -29.14 29.50 -29.52
C ILE A 492 -27.68 30.05 -29.55
N TRP A 493 -27.54 31.36 -29.79
CA TRP A 493 -26.22 32.00 -29.83
C TRP A 493 -25.53 32.06 -28.44
N ARG A 494 -26.27 31.77 -27.33
CA ARG A 494 -25.77 31.70 -25.97
C ARG A 494 -25.25 30.33 -25.58
N LEU A 495 -25.63 29.30 -26.39
CA LEU A 495 -25.21 27.92 -26.13
C LEU A 495 -23.70 27.79 -26.21
N ARG A 496 -23.13 26.94 -25.33
CA ARG A 496 -21.72 26.69 -25.20
C ARG A 496 -21.35 25.23 -25.48
N LYS A 497 -20.11 24.98 -25.86
CA LYS A 497 -19.55 23.63 -25.93
C LYS A 497 -19.69 22.94 -24.56
N GLY A 498 -20.03 21.65 -24.57
CA GLY A 498 -20.22 20.83 -23.35
C GLY A 498 -21.66 20.92 -22.79
N GLN A 499 -22.47 21.91 -23.17
CA GLN A 499 -23.85 21.97 -22.72
C GLN A 499 -24.72 20.89 -23.37
N LYS A 500 -25.71 20.42 -22.63
CA LYS A 500 -26.74 19.52 -23.09
C LYS A 500 -27.93 20.33 -23.62
N VAL A 501 -28.49 19.85 -24.70
CA VAL A 501 -29.72 20.41 -25.32
C VAL A 501 -30.62 19.29 -25.75
N ARG A 502 -31.94 19.54 -25.79
CA ARG A 502 -32.92 18.64 -26.39
C ARG A 502 -33.09 19.04 -27.85
N LEU A 503 -32.89 18.08 -28.73
CA LEU A 503 -33.09 18.23 -30.16
C LEU A 503 -34.43 17.62 -30.53
N GLN A 504 -35.33 18.46 -31.00
CA GLN A 504 -36.67 18.08 -31.46
C GLN A 504 -36.82 18.43 -32.93
N ALA A 505 -36.64 17.44 -33.80
CA ALA A 505 -36.69 17.56 -35.24
C ALA A 505 -37.51 16.39 -35.85
N PRO A 506 -38.83 16.28 -35.61
CA PRO A 506 -39.60 15.15 -36.06
C PRO A 506 -39.63 15.00 -37.60
N GLU A 507 -39.44 16.09 -38.33
CA GLU A 507 -39.33 16.07 -39.79
C GLU A 507 -38.09 15.36 -40.31
N ASP A 508 -37.01 15.39 -39.51
CA ASP A 508 -35.75 14.68 -39.76
C ASP A 508 -35.69 13.32 -39.05
N GLY A 509 -36.82 12.86 -38.48
CA GLY A 509 -36.91 11.56 -37.79
C GLY A 509 -36.43 11.57 -36.32
N VAL A 510 -36.17 12.74 -35.74
CA VAL A 510 -35.73 12.90 -34.32
C VAL A 510 -36.93 13.49 -33.53
N ALA A 511 -37.65 12.61 -32.80
CA ALA A 511 -38.79 13.05 -32.01
C ALA A 511 -38.32 13.86 -30.78
N ASP A 512 -37.37 13.35 -30.05
CA ASP A 512 -36.72 14.02 -28.87
C ASP A 512 -35.43 13.29 -28.56
N MET A 513 -34.30 13.99 -28.62
CA MET A 513 -32.98 13.45 -28.38
C MET A 513 -32.16 14.43 -27.54
N ILE A 514 -31.57 13.95 -26.47
CA ILE A 514 -30.60 14.75 -25.69
C ILE A 514 -29.25 14.62 -26.35
N VAL A 515 -28.63 15.75 -26.68
CA VAL A 515 -27.30 15.80 -27.28
C VAL A 515 -26.38 16.73 -26.49
N VAL A 516 -25.10 16.39 -26.45
CA VAL A 516 -24.04 17.23 -25.94
C VAL A 516 -23.46 18.03 -27.10
N LEU A 517 -23.32 19.33 -26.92
CA LEU A 517 -22.77 20.22 -27.93
C LEU A 517 -21.25 20.10 -27.94
N GLY A 518 -20.69 19.78 -29.10
CA GLY A 518 -19.25 19.83 -29.35
C GLY A 518 -18.79 21.22 -29.79
N ASP A 519 -17.86 21.27 -30.74
CA ASP A 519 -17.34 22.56 -31.26
C ASP A 519 -18.45 23.37 -31.95
N ILE A 520 -18.50 24.65 -31.61
CA ILE A 520 -19.50 25.58 -32.15
C ILE A 520 -18.81 26.64 -33.00
N ASP A 521 -19.16 26.67 -34.28
CA ASP A 521 -18.85 27.79 -35.16
C ASP A 521 -20.06 28.76 -35.20
N TYR A 522 -19.90 29.87 -34.53
CA TYR A 522 -20.93 30.88 -34.43
C TYR A 522 -21.13 31.72 -35.73
N GLY A 523 -20.36 31.41 -36.77
CA GLY A 523 -20.44 32.08 -38.05
C GLY A 523 -20.24 33.59 -37.98
N ASN A 524 -20.76 34.29 -39.01
CA ASN A 524 -20.73 35.74 -39.03
C ASN A 524 -22.14 36.33 -38.98
N VAL A 525 -22.27 37.61 -38.67
CA VAL A 525 -23.55 38.28 -38.50
C VAL A 525 -24.36 38.37 -39.84
N LYS A 526 -23.66 38.31 -40.98
CA LYS A 526 -24.32 38.38 -42.30
C LYS A 526 -25.05 37.10 -42.67
N ASP A 527 -24.51 35.95 -42.32
CA ASP A 527 -25.06 34.63 -42.70
C ASP A 527 -26.16 34.18 -41.69
N GLY A 528 -26.15 34.74 -40.47
CA GLY A 528 -27.16 34.41 -39.47
C GLY A 528 -27.26 32.95 -39.09
N GLN A 529 -26.15 32.17 -39.28
CA GLN A 529 -26.11 30.73 -39.05
C GLN A 529 -25.11 30.41 -37.96
N ILE A 530 -25.40 29.33 -37.19
CA ILE A 530 -24.52 28.74 -36.20
C ILE A 530 -24.41 27.26 -36.56
N LYS A 531 -23.15 26.77 -36.67
CA LYS A 531 -22.90 25.37 -36.96
C LYS A 531 -22.29 24.70 -35.71
N MET A 532 -22.89 23.61 -35.30
CA MET A 532 -22.53 22.89 -34.09
C MET A 532 -22.27 21.41 -34.39
N LYS A 533 -21.25 20.85 -33.78
CA LYS A 533 -21.14 19.40 -33.68
C LYS A 533 -22.04 18.94 -32.52
N VAL A 534 -22.69 17.80 -32.71
CA VAL A 534 -23.58 17.20 -31.71
C VAL A 534 -23.24 15.74 -31.54
N VAL A 535 -23.29 15.27 -30.30
CA VAL A 535 -23.12 13.87 -29.94
C VAL A 535 -24.25 13.48 -29.00
N GLU A 536 -24.93 12.37 -29.30
CA GLU A 536 -25.97 11.84 -28.42
C GLU A 536 -25.43 11.63 -26.99
N ASP A 537 -26.23 12.00 -25.99
CA ASP A 537 -25.83 11.88 -24.60
C ASP A 537 -25.91 10.42 -24.15
N VAL A 538 -24.75 9.85 -23.80
CA VAL A 538 -24.65 8.46 -23.30
C VAL A 538 -25.48 8.23 -22.04
N TYR A 539 -25.65 9.24 -21.19
CA TYR A 539 -26.43 9.15 -19.95
C TYR A 539 -27.95 9.20 -20.18
N SER A 540 -28.42 9.50 -21.39
CA SER A 540 -29.84 9.44 -21.72
C SER A 540 -30.31 8.01 -22.06
N MET A 541 -29.37 7.07 -22.23
CA MET A 541 -29.69 5.68 -22.55
C MET A 541 -29.90 4.84 -21.26
N PRO A 542 -30.68 3.72 -21.35
CA PRO A 542 -30.84 2.80 -20.23
C PRO A 542 -29.50 2.25 -19.79
N GLU A 543 -29.29 2.15 -18.46
CA GLU A 543 -28.08 1.60 -17.87
C GLU A 543 -27.88 0.16 -18.35
N THR A 544 -26.73 -0.11 -18.99
CA THR A 544 -26.26 -1.46 -19.26
C THR A 544 -25.53 -1.96 -18.00
N THR A 545 -25.87 -3.18 -17.55
CA THR A 545 -25.21 -3.79 -16.40
C THR A 545 -23.78 -4.15 -16.81
N TYR A 546 -22.80 -3.43 -16.29
CA TYR A 546 -21.38 -3.79 -16.41
C TYR A 546 -21.09 -4.86 -15.38
N VAL A 547 -20.46 -5.94 -15.82
CA VAL A 547 -19.88 -6.92 -14.88
C VAL A 547 -18.48 -6.40 -14.57
N GLU A 548 -18.29 -5.95 -13.34
CA GLU A 548 -16.95 -5.68 -12.84
C GLU A 548 -16.08 -6.93 -13.04
N SER A 549 -14.95 -6.75 -13.69
CA SER A 549 -13.93 -7.80 -13.68
C SER A 549 -13.57 -8.02 -12.21
N GLN A 550 -13.49 -9.27 -11.79
CA GLN A 550 -13.00 -9.56 -10.44
C GLN A 550 -11.64 -8.85 -10.27
N PRO A 551 -11.41 -8.15 -9.16
CA PRO A 551 -10.13 -7.53 -8.93
C PRO A 551 -9.05 -8.56 -9.17
N SER A 552 -8.07 -8.21 -9.98
CA SER A 552 -6.87 -9.03 -10.17
C SER A 552 -6.38 -9.42 -8.77
N GLN A 553 -6.27 -10.71 -8.50
CA GLN A 553 -5.61 -11.20 -7.30
C GLN A 553 -4.08 -11.05 -7.46
N THR A 554 -3.65 -9.93 -7.99
CA THR A 554 -2.26 -9.55 -7.89
C THR A 554 -2.02 -9.26 -6.42
N PRO A 555 -1.17 -10.03 -5.74
CA PRO A 555 -0.83 -9.75 -4.36
C PRO A 555 -0.39 -8.29 -4.24
N PRO A 556 -0.70 -7.61 -3.15
CA PRO A 556 -0.23 -6.23 -2.97
C PRO A 556 1.28 -6.20 -3.23
N LEU A 557 1.75 -5.23 -3.98
CA LEU A 557 3.17 -5.03 -4.30
C LEU A 557 4.03 -4.83 -3.03
N TYR A 558 3.40 -4.53 -1.93
CA TYR A 558 3.99 -4.45 -0.60
C TYR A 558 3.37 -5.52 0.31
N THR A 559 4.13 -6.59 0.53
CA THR A 559 3.91 -7.47 1.66
C THR A 559 4.98 -7.12 2.69
N PRO A 560 4.60 -6.70 3.90
CA PRO A 560 5.58 -6.45 4.95
C PRO A 560 6.40 -7.71 5.20
N PRO A 561 7.70 -7.59 5.55
CA PRO A 561 8.52 -8.73 5.85
C PRO A 561 7.95 -9.50 7.06
N ALA A 562 7.68 -10.79 6.87
CA ALA A 562 7.22 -11.69 7.91
C ALA A 562 8.40 -12.47 8.50
N ALA A 563 8.33 -12.80 9.78
CA ALA A 563 9.32 -13.68 10.40
C ALA A 563 9.29 -15.06 9.70
N PRO A 564 10.44 -15.72 9.50
CA PRO A 564 10.48 -17.06 8.94
C PRO A 564 9.64 -18.05 9.78
N PRO A 565 8.84 -18.91 9.15
CA PRO A 565 7.96 -19.86 9.87
C PRO A 565 8.70 -20.81 10.79
N ALA A 566 9.88 -21.25 10.37
CA ALA A 566 10.79 -22.05 11.19
C ALA A 566 12.21 -21.52 11.02
N GLN A 567 12.98 -21.60 12.10
CA GLN A 567 14.37 -21.15 12.16
C GLN A 567 15.17 -22.12 13.03
N ARG A 568 16.42 -22.35 12.67
CA ARG A 568 17.33 -23.21 13.44
C ARG A 568 18.71 -22.58 13.51
N LEU A 569 19.34 -22.67 14.68
CA LEU A 569 20.73 -22.30 14.92
C LEU A 569 21.42 -23.52 15.52
N ILE A 570 22.53 -23.94 14.92
CA ILE A 570 23.33 -25.08 15.38
C ILE A 570 24.80 -24.77 15.32
N GLU A 571 25.61 -25.52 16.06
CA GLU A 571 27.04 -25.59 15.86
C GLU A 571 27.33 -26.47 14.64
N ALA A 572 28.26 -26.04 13.77
CA ALA A 572 28.59 -26.72 12.54
C ALA A 572 29.21 -28.11 12.81
N PRO A 573 28.73 -29.17 12.17
CA PRO A 573 29.34 -30.49 12.23
C PRO A 573 30.66 -30.54 11.43
N TYR A 574 31.55 -31.53 11.72
CA TYR A 574 32.85 -31.65 11.04
C TYR A 574 32.77 -31.69 9.50
N VAL A 575 31.73 -32.30 8.96
CA VAL A 575 31.51 -32.42 7.51
C VAL A 575 31.39 -31.01 6.86
N GLU A 576 30.76 -30.07 7.55
CA GLU A 576 30.62 -28.71 7.05
C GLU A 576 31.90 -27.89 7.17
N VAL A 577 32.61 -28.05 8.27
CA VAL A 577 33.91 -27.41 8.47
C VAL A 577 34.90 -27.83 7.38
N VAL A 578 34.93 -29.13 7.05
CA VAL A 578 35.79 -29.68 5.97
C VAL A 578 35.39 -29.17 4.60
N ALA A 579 34.09 -29.06 4.32
CA ALA A 579 33.61 -28.59 3.02
C ALA A 579 34.03 -27.13 2.76
N ASN A 580 34.17 -26.32 3.80
CA ASN A 580 34.40 -24.88 3.71
C ASN A 580 35.88 -24.47 3.93
N LEU A 581 36.74 -25.35 4.41
CA LEU A 581 38.13 -25.03 4.69
C LEU A 581 39.09 -25.77 3.75
N SER A 582 40.23 -25.12 3.43
CA SER A 582 41.32 -25.81 2.73
C SER A 582 41.98 -26.85 3.66
N ALA A 583 42.59 -27.89 3.09
CA ALA A 583 43.31 -28.88 3.89
C ALA A 583 44.44 -28.29 4.77
N ALA A 584 45.03 -27.15 4.36
CA ALA A 584 46.06 -26.44 5.13
C ALA A 584 45.43 -25.68 6.31
N ASP A 585 44.27 -25.08 6.13
CA ASP A 585 43.56 -24.35 7.18
C ASP A 585 42.96 -25.32 8.20
N LEU A 586 42.41 -26.45 7.71
CA LEU A 586 41.89 -27.51 8.55
C LEU A 586 42.95 -28.12 9.45
N ALA A 587 44.18 -28.27 8.97
CA ALA A 587 45.30 -28.83 9.76
C ALA A 587 45.72 -27.93 10.94
N VAL A 588 45.37 -26.66 10.93
CA VAL A 588 45.68 -25.68 12.01
C VAL A 588 44.41 -25.17 12.70
N TYR A 589 43.26 -25.75 12.36
CA TYR A 589 41.97 -25.38 12.96
C TYR A 589 41.96 -25.79 14.44
N PRO A 590 41.67 -24.85 15.39
CA PRO A 590 41.78 -25.15 16.82
C PRO A 590 40.73 -26.18 17.26
N ASP A 591 41.10 -27.08 18.14
CA ASP A 591 40.23 -28.14 18.65
C ASP A 591 39.13 -27.61 19.59
N ASP A 592 39.38 -26.47 20.25
CA ASP A 592 38.54 -25.84 21.26
C ASP A 592 37.67 -24.70 20.70
N THR A 593 37.41 -24.69 19.40
CA THR A 593 36.58 -23.70 18.76
C THR A 593 35.39 -24.33 17.98
N GLY A 594 34.45 -23.54 17.62
CA GLY A 594 33.34 -23.92 16.76
C GLY A 594 32.84 -22.73 15.93
N VAL A 595 32.06 -23.01 14.92
CA VAL A 595 31.34 -21.99 14.11
C VAL A 595 29.85 -22.29 14.15
N ILE A 596 29.05 -21.25 14.01
CA ILE A 596 27.58 -21.39 13.98
C ILE A 596 27.08 -21.54 12.56
N MET A 597 25.93 -22.23 12.44
CA MET A 597 25.14 -22.33 11.23
C MET A 597 23.69 -21.94 11.54
N ALA A 598 23.17 -21.03 10.77
CA ALA A 598 21.79 -20.59 10.85
C ALA A 598 21.02 -20.93 9.58
N MET A 599 19.80 -21.38 9.72
CA MET A 599 18.91 -21.72 8.62
C MET A 599 17.48 -21.31 8.91
N ALA A 600 16.73 -20.97 7.87
CA ALA A 600 15.33 -20.55 7.97
C ALA A 600 14.52 -21.07 6.78
N THR A 601 13.24 -21.37 7.03
CA THR A 601 12.28 -21.67 5.96
C THR A 601 11.74 -20.39 5.34
N GLU A 602 11.36 -20.46 4.07
CA GLU A 602 10.85 -19.33 3.31
C GLU A 602 9.51 -18.82 3.89
N PRO A 603 9.41 -17.54 4.26
CA PRO A 603 8.14 -16.93 4.60
C PRO A 603 7.31 -16.61 3.35
N SER A 604 6.04 -16.27 3.53
CA SER A 604 5.12 -15.92 2.41
C SER A 604 5.60 -14.75 1.54
N SER A 605 6.55 -13.96 2.04
CA SER A 605 7.15 -12.83 1.33
C SER A 605 8.57 -12.60 1.82
N GLY A 606 9.55 -12.96 1.06
CA GLY A 606 10.95 -12.74 1.42
C GLY A 606 11.86 -13.14 0.26
N LEU A 607 12.92 -12.38 0.02
CA LEU A 607 13.96 -12.74 -0.95
C LEU A 607 15.02 -13.63 -0.30
N ASP A 608 15.45 -13.22 0.87
CA ASP A 608 16.52 -13.81 1.67
C ASP A 608 16.40 -13.28 3.10
N TYR A 609 17.37 -13.58 3.95
CA TYR A 609 17.44 -12.98 5.29
C TYR A 609 18.83 -12.41 5.59
N THR A 610 18.85 -11.40 6.45
CA THR A 610 20.07 -10.87 7.07
C THR A 610 20.31 -11.60 8.39
N LEU A 611 21.54 -12.06 8.61
CA LEU A 611 21.96 -12.73 9.83
C LEU A 611 22.56 -11.71 10.80
N TYR A 612 22.00 -11.63 11.99
CA TYR A 612 22.53 -10.85 13.13
C TYR A 612 23.02 -11.81 14.19
N THR A 613 24.22 -11.60 14.71
CA THR A 613 24.78 -12.44 15.77
C THR A 613 25.36 -11.60 16.90
N ALA A 614 25.44 -12.19 18.10
CA ALA A 614 26.09 -11.65 19.27
C ALA A 614 26.62 -12.77 20.17
N GLN A 615 27.77 -12.55 20.81
CA GLN A 615 28.19 -13.34 21.95
C GLN A 615 27.32 -13.03 23.18
N GLU A 616 27.34 -13.91 24.17
CA GLU A 616 26.56 -13.76 25.40
C GLU A 616 26.65 -12.35 26.01
N GLY A 617 25.51 -11.69 26.18
CA GLY A 617 25.43 -10.32 26.74
C GLY A 617 25.82 -9.19 25.78
N GLY A 618 26.16 -9.49 24.52
CA GLY A 618 26.43 -8.51 23.46
C GLY A 618 25.17 -8.01 22.73
N GLU A 619 25.30 -6.92 21.99
CA GLU A 619 24.25 -6.44 21.10
C GLU A 619 24.29 -7.20 19.77
N LEU A 620 23.11 -7.63 19.29
CA LEU A 620 22.98 -8.25 17.98
C LEU A 620 23.40 -7.27 16.88
N THR A 621 24.37 -7.66 16.07
CA THR A 621 24.91 -6.88 14.95
C THR A 621 24.83 -7.68 13.65
N GLU A 622 24.62 -7.02 12.53
CA GLU A 622 24.65 -7.63 11.20
C GLU A 622 26.02 -8.26 10.93
N THR A 623 26.06 -9.55 10.67
CA THR A 623 27.28 -10.31 10.43
C THR A 623 27.28 -11.04 9.10
N GLY A 624 26.11 -11.34 8.52
CA GLY A 624 26.02 -12.05 7.26
C GLY A 624 24.61 -11.98 6.64
N SER A 625 24.40 -12.84 5.67
CA SER A 625 23.08 -13.06 5.04
C SER A 625 22.98 -14.50 4.60
N GLY A 626 21.76 -15.02 4.47
CA GLY A 626 21.50 -16.38 4.00
C GLY A 626 20.27 -16.46 3.12
N GLU A 627 20.20 -17.49 2.31
CA GLU A 627 19.02 -17.82 1.52
C GLU A 627 18.12 -18.80 2.29
N TRP A 628 16.90 -18.98 1.82
CA TRP A 628 15.93 -19.90 2.44
C TRP A 628 16.36 -21.34 2.24
N CYS A 629 16.44 -22.09 3.34
CA CYS A 629 16.82 -23.50 3.32
C CYS A 629 15.66 -24.35 2.75
N PRO A 630 15.89 -25.20 1.74
CA PRO A 630 14.93 -26.20 1.32
C PRO A 630 14.47 -27.07 2.48
N SER A 631 13.17 -27.32 2.59
CA SER A 631 12.60 -28.00 3.76
C SER A 631 11.28 -28.70 3.43
N ALA A 632 10.92 -29.67 4.24
CA ALA A 632 9.63 -30.35 4.17
C ALA A 632 9.25 -30.93 5.53
N LEU A 633 7.98 -31.31 5.71
CA LEU A 633 7.54 -32.14 6.82
C LEU A 633 7.49 -33.61 6.37
N ILE A 634 8.05 -34.49 7.17
CA ILE A 634 7.95 -35.94 6.95
C ILE A 634 6.63 -36.42 7.58
N VAL A 635 5.77 -37.00 6.75
CA VAL A 635 4.39 -37.37 7.12
C VAL A 635 4.34 -38.45 8.18
N GLU A 636 5.18 -39.50 8.02
CA GLU A 636 5.18 -40.68 8.86
C GLU A 636 6.08 -40.49 10.10
N ALA A 637 5.71 -41.15 11.19
CA ALA A 637 6.66 -41.35 12.28
C ALA A 637 7.72 -42.36 11.85
N ALA A 638 8.98 -42.14 12.21
CA ALA A 638 10.09 -42.99 11.81
C ALA A 638 10.70 -43.78 12.98
N GLY A 639 10.94 -45.06 12.76
CA GLY A 639 11.78 -45.87 13.60
C GLY A 639 13.27 -45.72 13.25
N TYR A 640 14.13 -46.45 13.95
CA TYR A 640 15.57 -46.37 13.76
C TYR A 640 16.07 -46.86 12.39
N LEU A 641 15.29 -47.74 11.71
CA LEU A 641 15.71 -48.42 10.47
C LEU A 641 14.96 -47.95 9.23
N ASP A 642 13.95 -47.09 9.39
CA ASP A 642 13.16 -46.61 8.26
C ASP A 642 13.95 -45.61 7.44
N THR A 643 13.82 -45.69 6.12
CA THR A 643 14.64 -44.92 5.18
C THR A 643 13.82 -44.23 4.08
N ALA A 644 12.57 -44.65 3.82
CA ALA A 644 11.75 -44.09 2.76
C ALA A 644 10.53 -43.41 3.38
N PHE A 645 10.28 -42.16 2.98
CA PHE A 645 9.29 -41.28 3.60
C PHE A 645 8.53 -40.46 2.57
N THR A 646 7.31 -40.08 2.95
CA THR A 646 6.49 -39.14 2.19
C THR A 646 6.66 -37.73 2.76
N LEU A 647 6.75 -36.74 1.87
CA LEU A 647 6.92 -35.33 2.22
C LEU A 647 5.60 -34.58 2.09
N THR A 648 5.43 -33.52 2.91
CA THR A 648 4.35 -32.55 2.79
C THR A 648 4.86 -31.17 3.18
N ALA A 649 4.10 -30.11 2.88
CA ALA A 649 4.50 -28.73 3.10
C ALA A 649 5.94 -28.44 2.61
N ALA A 650 6.28 -28.99 1.48
CA ALA A 650 7.61 -28.91 0.90
C ALA A 650 7.87 -27.53 0.27
N SER A 651 9.08 -27.04 0.44
CA SER A 651 9.56 -25.79 -0.16
C SER A 651 10.93 -26.02 -0.79
N ARG A 652 11.11 -25.56 -2.05
CA ARG A 652 12.37 -25.55 -2.78
C ARG A 652 13.05 -26.93 -2.96
N LEU A 653 12.28 -28.01 -3.10
CA LEU A 653 12.83 -29.36 -3.28
C LEU A 653 13.63 -29.52 -4.57
N ASP A 654 13.35 -28.74 -5.60
CA ASP A 654 14.09 -28.65 -6.87
C ASP A 654 15.57 -28.28 -6.70
N LEU A 655 15.94 -27.77 -5.53
CA LEU A 655 17.30 -27.36 -5.19
C LEU A 655 18.06 -28.40 -4.33
N VAL A 656 17.42 -29.52 -4.00
CA VAL A 656 18.03 -30.56 -3.16
C VAL A 656 18.85 -31.53 -3.99
N GLU A 657 20.13 -31.61 -3.68
CA GLU A 657 21.04 -32.54 -4.38
C GLU A 657 21.10 -33.92 -3.71
N VAL A 658 21.07 -34.97 -4.51
CA VAL A 658 21.30 -36.33 -4.04
C VAL A 658 22.75 -36.51 -3.57
N GLY A 659 22.94 -37.02 -2.37
CA GLY A 659 24.24 -37.15 -1.71
C GLY A 659 24.50 -36.00 -0.72
N SER A 660 23.73 -34.92 -0.75
CA SER A 660 23.82 -33.86 0.25
C SER A 660 23.34 -34.32 1.62
N TRP A 661 23.72 -33.53 2.65
CA TRP A 661 23.23 -33.79 3.99
C TRP A 661 21.98 -32.95 4.32
N ALA A 662 21.15 -33.53 5.18
CA ALA A 662 19.98 -32.86 5.72
C ALA A 662 19.97 -33.02 7.25
N LEU A 663 19.34 -32.08 7.93
CA LEU A 663 19.11 -32.13 9.36
C LEU A 663 17.64 -32.48 9.62
N TRP A 664 17.42 -33.61 10.30
CA TRP A 664 16.10 -34.03 10.73
C TRP A 664 16.05 -34.08 12.25
N ASP A 665 15.38 -33.12 12.87
CA ASP A 665 15.53 -32.77 14.28
C ASP A 665 17.02 -32.53 14.66
N ASP A 666 17.67 -33.44 15.33
CA ASP A 666 19.09 -33.42 15.65
C ASP A 666 19.91 -34.52 14.93
N GLU A 667 19.27 -35.29 14.06
CA GLU A 667 19.94 -36.34 13.27
C GLU A 667 20.40 -35.77 11.92
N ILE A 668 21.69 -35.99 11.60
CA ILE A 668 22.22 -35.75 10.26
C ILE A 668 21.89 -36.96 9.38
N VAL A 669 21.22 -36.76 8.29
CA VAL A 669 20.85 -37.77 7.31
C VAL A 669 21.40 -37.39 5.94
N ARG A 670 21.63 -38.40 5.06
CA ARG A 670 22.03 -38.21 3.68
C ARG A 670 20.82 -38.36 2.76
N VAL A 671 20.65 -37.53 1.78
CA VAL A 671 19.64 -37.66 0.73
C VAL A 671 20.10 -38.71 -0.28
N ASP A 672 19.52 -39.90 -0.24
CA ASP A 672 19.89 -41.01 -1.18
C ASP A 672 19.05 -40.93 -2.47
N ALA A 673 17.80 -40.51 -2.38
CA ALA A 673 16.93 -40.20 -3.50
C ALA A 673 15.85 -39.22 -3.07
N ILE A 674 15.41 -38.35 -3.99
CA ILE A 674 14.29 -37.44 -3.81
C ILE A 674 13.49 -37.39 -5.10
N ASP A 675 12.16 -37.36 -4.97
CA ASP A 675 11.21 -37.19 -6.07
C ASP A 675 10.29 -36.06 -5.69
N GLU A 676 10.49 -34.91 -6.35
CA GLU A 676 9.74 -33.68 -6.09
C GLU A 676 8.28 -33.75 -6.56
N ASP A 677 8.00 -34.52 -7.61
CA ASP A 677 6.65 -34.70 -8.14
C ASP A 677 5.83 -35.68 -7.27
N ALA A 678 6.44 -36.76 -6.83
CA ALA A 678 5.82 -37.74 -5.96
C ALA A 678 5.88 -37.35 -4.48
N LEU A 679 6.62 -36.27 -4.12
CA LEU A 679 6.88 -35.84 -2.75
C LEU A 679 7.40 -36.99 -1.87
N THR A 680 8.44 -37.71 -2.32
CA THR A 680 9.06 -38.80 -1.57
C THR A 680 10.57 -38.61 -1.44
N VAL A 681 11.12 -39.09 -0.33
CA VAL A 681 12.55 -39.02 -0.07
C VAL A 681 13.04 -40.36 0.49
N THR A 682 14.26 -40.75 0.09
CA THR A 682 14.99 -41.87 0.70
C THR A 682 16.22 -41.31 1.40
N LEU A 683 16.39 -41.67 2.66
CA LEU A 683 17.43 -41.13 3.53
C LEU A 683 18.39 -42.18 4.04
N GLY A 684 19.68 -41.90 4.00
CA GLY A 684 20.70 -42.59 4.78
C GLY A 684 20.74 -42.06 6.21
N ARG A 685 20.61 -42.93 7.19
CA ARG A 685 20.36 -42.57 8.61
C ARG A 685 21.65 -42.53 9.45
N GLY A 686 21.68 -41.60 10.43
CA GLY A 686 22.76 -41.48 11.42
C GLY A 686 24.10 -41.13 10.81
N CYS A 687 24.18 -40.16 9.95
CA CYS A 687 25.40 -39.72 9.30
C CYS A 687 26.26 -38.83 10.22
N ALA A 688 27.51 -38.62 9.86
CA ALA A 688 28.51 -37.81 10.58
C ALA A 688 28.60 -38.14 12.09
N ASP A 689 28.43 -37.16 12.96
CA ASP A 689 28.50 -37.30 14.42
C ASP A 689 27.19 -37.78 15.07
N THR A 690 26.17 -38.16 14.28
CA THR A 690 24.87 -38.60 14.78
C THR A 690 24.62 -40.11 14.64
N VAL A 691 23.58 -40.59 15.32
CA VAL A 691 23.06 -41.95 15.23
C VAL A 691 21.60 -41.90 14.84
N PRO A 692 21.03 -42.95 14.21
CA PRO A 692 19.62 -43.01 13.91
C PRO A 692 18.77 -42.83 15.15
N TRP A 693 17.71 -42.01 15.04
CA TRP A 693 16.76 -41.73 16.10
C TRP A 693 15.31 -42.00 15.67
N GLN A 694 14.42 -42.08 16.63
CA GLN A 694 12.98 -42.14 16.34
C GLN A 694 12.47 -40.70 16.18
N HIS A 695 11.67 -40.45 15.11
CA HIS A 695 11.09 -39.16 14.82
C HIS A 695 9.58 -39.24 14.83
N ASP A 696 8.96 -38.14 15.30
CA ASP A 696 7.52 -38.02 15.30
C ASP A 696 6.97 -37.72 13.89
N ALA A 697 5.72 -38.12 13.64
CA ALA A 697 5.03 -37.74 12.41
C ALA A 697 4.92 -36.22 12.28
N ASN A 698 5.05 -35.70 11.06
CA ASN A 698 5.08 -34.25 10.71
C ASN A 698 6.27 -33.49 11.32
N SER A 699 7.38 -34.18 11.56
CA SER A 699 8.64 -33.51 11.94
C SER A 699 9.30 -32.86 10.73
N LEU A 700 9.99 -31.72 10.98
CA LEU A 700 10.61 -30.90 9.95
C LEU A 700 12.00 -31.45 9.59
N ILE A 701 12.25 -31.62 8.29
CA ILE A 701 13.57 -31.88 7.73
C ILE A 701 14.10 -30.65 6.99
N TRP A 702 15.38 -30.33 7.24
CA TRP A 702 16.13 -29.26 6.61
C TRP A 702 17.16 -29.85 5.65
N PHE A 703 17.06 -29.56 4.36
CA PHE A 703 18.05 -29.95 3.37
C PHE A 703 19.18 -28.92 3.35
N CYS A 704 20.10 -29.06 4.30
CA CYS A 704 21.06 -28.00 4.63
C CYS A 704 22.08 -27.71 3.54
N GLY A 705 22.65 -28.73 2.89
CA GLY A 705 23.63 -28.56 1.81
C GLY A 705 24.36 -27.22 1.87
N ASP A 706 24.32 -26.44 0.81
CA ASP A 706 24.90 -25.08 0.72
C ASP A 706 23.96 -23.97 1.24
N TRP A 707 22.86 -24.32 1.91
CA TRP A 707 21.76 -23.41 2.26
C TRP A 707 21.80 -22.87 3.69
N ALA A 708 22.73 -23.30 4.52
CA ALA A 708 22.94 -22.73 5.85
C ALA A 708 23.90 -21.52 5.79
N SER A 709 23.60 -20.48 6.56
CA SER A 709 24.46 -19.29 6.65
C SER A 709 25.32 -19.33 7.89
N THR A 710 26.48 -18.69 7.83
CA THR A 710 27.40 -18.50 8.94
C THR A 710 27.82 -17.04 9.02
N ASP A 711 28.21 -16.59 10.21
CA ASP A 711 28.80 -15.27 10.41
C ASP A 711 30.32 -15.24 10.17
N GLY A 712 30.92 -16.39 9.91
CA GLY A 712 32.35 -16.52 9.66
C GLY A 712 33.23 -16.29 10.90
N ALA A 713 32.64 -16.18 12.10
CA ALA A 713 33.36 -16.06 13.34
C ALA A 713 33.65 -17.43 13.97
N GLN A 714 34.78 -17.54 14.67
CA GLN A 714 35.11 -18.70 15.50
C GLN A 714 34.81 -18.35 16.94
N TYR A 715 34.16 -19.25 17.63
CA TYR A 715 33.78 -19.14 19.04
C TYR A 715 34.46 -20.23 19.85
N LEU A 716 34.74 -19.94 21.11
CA LEU A 716 35.36 -20.91 21.99
C LEU A 716 34.33 -21.88 22.56
N ASP A 717 34.82 -23.04 22.97
CA ASP A 717 34.05 -24.03 23.72
C ASP A 717 33.38 -23.42 24.95
N GLY A 718 32.09 -23.69 25.17
CA GLY A 718 31.24 -23.12 26.23
C GLY A 718 30.76 -21.71 25.99
N GLU A 719 31.10 -21.05 24.89
CA GLU A 719 30.50 -19.76 24.55
C GLU A 719 29.08 -19.91 24.02
N THR A 720 28.17 -19.05 24.50
CA THR A 720 26.82 -18.97 24.00
C THR A 720 26.69 -17.88 22.93
N VAL A 721 26.21 -18.24 21.76
CA VAL A 721 25.96 -17.30 20.65
C VAL A 721 24.47 -17.14 20.43
N SER A 722 24.05 -15.88 20.36
CA SER A 722 22.68 -15.51 19.97
C SER A 722 22.64 -15.12 18.50
N ALA A 723 21.58 -15.53 17.79
CA ALA A 723 21.35 -15.15 16.40
C ALA A 723 19.90 -14.75 16.15
N ALA A 724 19.68 -13.81 15.23
CA ALA A 724 18.37 -13.43 14.71
C ALA A 724 18.43 -13.35 13.18
N LEU A 725 17.42 -13.94 12.52
CA LEU A 725 17.32 -14.00 11.07
C LEU A 725 16.20 -13.04 10.62
N LEU A 726 16.59 -11.96 9.98
CA LEU A 726 15.70 -10.88 9.59
C LEU A 726 15.32 -11.01 8.11
N THR A 727 14.08 -11.39 7.83
CA THR A 727 13.54 -11.48 6.47
C THR A 727 13.74 -10.17 5.72
N ARG A 728 14.29 -10.25 4.52
CA ARG A 728 14.47 -9.14 3.61
C ARG A 728 13.56 -9.28 2.39
N THR A 729 12.78 -8.25 2.12
CA THR A 729 11.96 -8.13 0.91
C THR A 729 12.64 -7.19 -0.09
N THR A 730 12.01 -6.95 -1.24
CA THR A 730 12.53 -5.99 -2.24
C THR A 730 12.64 -4.56 -1.71
N ILE A 731 11.89 -4.21 -0.69
CA ILE A 731 11.73 -2.82 -0.21
C ILE A 731 11.97 -2.64 1.29
N ASP A 732 11.90 -3.72 2.10
CA ASP A 732 12.00 -3.60 3.56
C ASP A 732 12.67 -4.82 4.20
N GLU A 733 13.06 -4.70 5.47
CA GLU A 733 13.66 -5.75 6.29
C GLU A 733 12.88 -5.88 7.60
N LEU A 734 12.72 -7.12 8.08
CA LEU A 734 12.04 -7.38 9.36
C LEU A 734 12.74 -6.60 10.49
N PRO A 735 12.02 -5.80 11.29
CA PRO A 735 12.62 -5.12 12.42
C PRO A 735 13.21 -6.11 13.43
N LEU A 736 14.42 -5.84 13.92
CA LEU A 736 15.11 -6.71 14.90
C LEU A 736 14.25 -7.00 16.15
N ALA A 737 13.45 -6.03 16.59
CA ALA A 737 12.54 -6.19 17.72
C ALA A 737 11.40 -7.22 17.47
N SER A 738 11.12 -7.52 16.19
CA SER A 738 10.10 -8.50 15.76
C SER A 738 10.69 -9.87 15.40
N ALA A 739 12.02 -9.99 15.42
CA ALA A 739 12.72 -11.23 15.09
C ALA A 739 12.77 -12.18 16.30
N THR A 740 12.74 -13.48 16.00
CA THR A 740 13.00 -14.49 17.03
C THR A 740 14.49 -14.58 17.27
N VAL A 741 14.92 -14.49 18.51
CA VAL A 741 16.33 -14.68 18.89
C VAL A 741 16.54 -16.16 19.24
N LEU A 742 17.45 -16.80 18.52
CA LEU A 742 17.91 -18.17 18.75
C LEU A 742 19.20 -18.13 19.53
N THR A 743 19.47 -19.17 20.30
CA THR A 743 20.75 -19.32 21.04
C THR A 743 21.32 -20.71 20.85
N VAL A 744 22.63 -20.81 20.79
CA VAL A 744 23.37 -22.08 20.78
C VAL A 744 24.61 -21.94 21.66
N GLU A 745 24.88 -22.93 22.49
CA GLU A 745 26.13 -23.09 23.23
C GLU A 745 27.07 -23.98 22.44
N LEU A 746 28.31 -23.56 22.22
CA LEU A 746 29.32 -24.28 21.46
C LEU A 746 29.93 -25.38 22.34
N ASP A 747 30.08 -26.59 21.80
CA ASP A 747 30.55 -27.77 22.51
C ASP A 747 31.46 -28.62 21.61
N GLN A 748 32.37 -27.96 20.92
CA GLN A 748 33.41 -28.58 20.07
C GLN A 748 32.87 -29.64 19.11
N ARG A 749 31.69 -29.42 18.55
CA ARG A 749 30.96 -30.41 17.73
C ARG A 749 31.83 -30.99 16.61
N HIS A 750 32.59 -30.13 15.93
CA HIS A 750 33.47 -30.55 14.83
C HIS A 750 34.59 -31.47 15.29
N TYR A 751 34.96 -31.47 16.56
CA TYR A 751 36.03 -32.29 17.12
C TYR A 751 35.53 -33.64 17.66
N ARG A 752 34.26 -33.83 17.82
CA ARG A 752 33.66 -35.08 18.33
C ARG A 752 33.99 -36.26 17.43
N PRO A 753 34.34 -37.43 18.00
CA PRO A 753 34.52 -38.64 17.23
C PRO A 753 33.18 -39.10 16.67
N TYR A 754 33.20 -39.68 15.45
CA TYR A 754 32.01 -40.28 14.91
C TYR A 754 31.59 -41.51 15.71
N PRO A 755 30.29 -41.69 16.00
CA PRO A 755 29.80 -42.89 16.68
C PRO A 755 30.01 -44.16 15.79
N PRO A 756 30.20 -45.35 16.40
CA PRO A 756 30.41 -46.60 15.65
C PRO A 756 29.21 -46.90 14.74
N ALA A 757 29.49 -47.48 13.57
CA ALA A 757 28.45 -47.91 12.63
C ALA A 757 28.09 -49.39 12.83
N GLY A 758 26.93 -49.80 12.34
CA GLY A 758 26.49 -51.18 12.29
C GLY A 758 26.47 -51.86 13.66
N VAL A 759 26.13 -51.15 14.70
CA VAL A 759 26.04 -51.68 16.07
C VAL A 759 24.94 -52.74 16.15
N LYS A 760 25.33 -53.96 16.50
CA LYS A 760 24.40 -55.08 16.64
C LYS A 760 24.56 -55.71 18.01
N VAL A 761 23.43 -56.07 18.59
CA VAL A 761 23.29 -56.81 19.83
C VAL A 761 22.87 -58.22 19.47
N ASN A 762 23.72 -59.21 19.67
CA ASN A 762 23.51 -60.61 19.27
C ASN A 762 23.12 -60.74 17.76
N GLY A 763 23.72 -59.89 16.91
CA GLY A 763 23.49 -59.86 15.47
C GLY A 763 22.25 -59.12 15.02
N GLN A 764 21.46 -58.51 15.93
CA GLN A 764 20.27 -57.71 15.62
C GLN A 764 20.57 -56.23 15.79
N GLU A 765 20.09 -55.42 14.88
CA GLU A 765 20.09 -53.98 14.97
C GLU A 765 18.85 -53.48 15.74
N TYR A 766 19.01 -52.59 16.69
CA TYR A 766 17.94 -51.97 17.49
C TYR A 766 16.88 -53.00 17.98
N PRO A 767 17.25 -54.12 18.69
CA PRO A 767 16.25 -55.05 19.17
C PRO A 767 15.38 -54.40 20.26
N GLU A 768 14.05 -54.54 20.16
CA GLU A 768 13.09 -54.07 21.19
C GLU A 768 13.25 -54.85 22.51
N GLU A 769 13.50 -56.17 22.43
CA GLU A 769 13.72 -57.04 23.58
C GLU A 769 14.89 -57.97 23.34
N LEU A 770 15.63 -58.24 24.37
CA LEU A 770 16.77 -59.20 24.32
C LEU A 770 16.59 -60.33 25.31
N ALA A 771 16.15 -61.47 24.83
CA ALA A 771 16.04 -62.68 25.65
C ALA A 771 17.38 -63.50 25.58
N ALA A 772 18.42 -63.03 26.25
CA ALA A 772 19.72 -63.68 26.23
C ALA A 772 20.42 -63.59 27.60
N THR A 773 21.19 -64.64 27.93
CA THR A 773 22.04 -64.68 29.12
C THR A 773 23.41 -64.04 28.88
N GLU A 774 23.82 -63.83 27.63
CA GLU A 774 25.07 -63.17 27.21
C GLU A 774 24.74 -62.19 26.11
N VAL A 775 25.40 -61.03 26.14
CA VAL A 775 25.25 -59.97 25.16
C VAL A 775 26.54 -59.82 24.38
N LEU A 776 26.46 -60.12 23.07
CA LEU A 776 27.54 -59.88 22.12
C LEU A 776 27.28 -58.59 21.37
N LEU A 777 28.13 -57.61 21.58
CA LEU A 777 28.11 -56.34 20.82
C LEU A 777 29.11 -56.45 19.67
N THR A 778 28.68 -56.11 18.48
CA THR A 778 29.55 -55.94 17.31
C THR A 778 29.31 -54.59 16.67
N TRP A 779 30.37 -53.93 16.16
CA TRP A 779 30.30 -52.62 15.51
C TRP A 779 31.45 -52.48 14.52
N SER A 780 31.33 -51.46 13.65
CA SER A 780 32.40 -50.98 12.77
C SER A 780 32.89 -49.64 13.23
N ALA A 781 34.19 -49.44 13.24
CA ALA A 781 34.78 -48.16 13.56
C ALA A 781 34.51 -47.14 12.46
N ARG A 782 34.22 -45.93 12.86
CA ARG A 782 34.12 -44.74 11.96
C ARG A 782 35.19 -43.73 12.33
N ASP A 783 35.74 -43.08 11.32
CA ASP A 783 36.79 -42.07 11.49
C ASP A 783 36.40 -40.80 10.74
N ARG A 784 36.19 -39.71 11.49
CA ARG A 784 35.78 -38.42 10.91
C ARG A 784 36.75 -37.88 9.87
N VAL A 785 38.07 -38.10 10.06
CA VAL A 785 39.12 -37.56 9.18
C VAL A 785 39.22 -38.40 7.89
N LEU A 786 39.11 -39.73 8.00
CA LEU A 786 39.19 -40.63 6.85
C LEU A 786 37.88 -40.70 6.03
N GLN A 787 36.76 -40.24 6.63
CA GLN A 787 35.44 -40.24 6.02
C GLN A 787 34.93 -38.81 5.77
N SER A 788 35.81 -37.85 5.59
CA SER A 788 35.45 -36.42 5.46
C SER A 788 34.90 -36.04 4.08
N ASP A 789 35.15 -36.83 3.05
CA ASP A 789 34.79 -36.58 1.66
C ASP A 789 33.43 -37.19 1.26
N GLN A 790 32.85 -38.04 2.08
CA GLN A 790 31.57 -38.69 1.85
C GLN A 790 30.77 -38.87 3.16
N LEU A 791 29.46 -38.75 3.04
CA LEU A 791 28.55 -39.04 4.13
C LEU A 791 28.22 -40.54 4.13
N PHE A 792 28.72 -41.23 5.15
CA PHE A 792 28.38 -42.64 5.39
C PHE A 792 27.29 -42.73 6.44
N ASP A 793 26.26 -43.53 6.16
CA ASP A 793 25.25 -43.89 7.13
C ASP A 793 25.74 -44.96 8.10
N THR A 794 24.98 -45.22 9.15
CA THR A 794 25.36 -46.24 10.16
C THR A 794 25.23 -47.70 9.70
N ARG A 795 24.78 -47.96 8.49
CA ARG A 795 24.65 -49.34 7.92
C ARG A 795 25.88 -49.81 7.15
N PHE A 796 26.84 -48.94 6.90
CA PHE A 796 28.09 -49.30 6.21
C PHE A 796 29.14 -49.87 7.14
#